data_fb0b7cab873732d40d803ced65b444a6
#
_entry.id   fb0b7cab873732d40d803ced65b444a6
#
_cell.length_a   1.000
_cell.length_b   1.000
_cell.length_c   1.000
_cell.angle_alpha   90.00
_cell.angle_beta   90.00
_cell.angle_gamma   90.00
#
_symmetry.space_group_name_H-M   'P 1'
#
loop_
_entity.id
_entity.type
_entity.pdbx_description
1 polymer ?
#
loop_
_entity_poly.entity_id
_entity_poly.type
_entity_poly.pdbx_seq_one_letter_code
_entity_poly.pdbx_strand_id
1 'polypeptide(L)'
;MVNIELKGGVVKEFDNGITAMEVAKSLGMGLYKAACACRIDGEVKDLRTPIDKDCKLEILTFDDDDGKRALRHTASHVLAQAVKRLYPEAKLAIGPAIDNGFYYDFDIDVPFTPEVLEKIEAEMKKIVKEALPLERYELDPEEAIELMEKKGETYKVELIKEHAGKGEKISFFRQGEFDELCAGPHVPDTSRVKAFKLTSCTGAYWRGDSDNKMLQRIYGTAFTKKEDLDNYLTMLEEAKKRDHRKLGKELGLFTIMDEGPGFPFFLPNGMVLRNTLIDYWREVHKRYGYVEISTPMMLNRSLWERSGHWDHYKENMYTTVIDDTDFAIKPMNCPGGMLVYKLQPHSYRDLPLRMGELGLVHRHELSGALHGLFRVRCFTQDDAHIFMTWDQMKAEIKGVVRLFDEVYSVFGLTYQIEVSTMPEDHMGDEKDWDFATETLKAAVTEMGKDFVINEGDGAFYGPKLDFHLSDSLGRTWQCGTIQLDMQLPERFELEYTGADGEKHRPVMIHRVVLGSIERFIGVITEHFAGAFPLWLAPEQVRILPISDKFHDYAQDVCKQLDMEGLRVSVDTRSEKIGYKIREAQLHKIPYMLIIGEKEVESGTVSVRKRGEGDIGAVRIGEFVDSAKLDIAEKNIW
;
A
#
# COMPACT_ATOMS: atom_id res chain seq x y z
N MET A 1 -11.38 -42.11 -22.29
CA MET A 1 -10.06 -41.74 -21.73
C MET A 1 -9.78 -40.30 -22.15
N VAL A 2 -9.23 -39.52 -21.25
CA VAL A 2 -8.80 -38.14 -21.50
C VAL A 2 -7.33 -38.02 -21.12
N ASN A 3 -6.56 -37.27 -21.90
CA ASN A 3 -5.18 -36.96 -21.63
C ASN A 3 -5.09 -35.63 -20.87
N ILE A 4 -4.56 -35.66 -19.67
CA ILE A 4 -4.42 -34.50 -18.80
C ILE A 4 -2.93 -34.13 -18.70
N GLU A 5 -2.58 -32.93 -19.22
CA GLU A 5 -1.25 -32.34 -19.04
C GLU A 5 -1.21 -31.65 -17.67
N LEU A 6 -0.34 -32.14 -16.79
CA LEU A 6 -0.14 -31.61 -15.45
C LEU A 6 0.95 -30.54 -15.43
N LYS A 7 1.01 -29.75 -14.35
CA LYS A 7 2.09 -28.77 -14.11
C LYS A 7 3.46 -29.43 -14.28
N GLY A 8 4.31 -28.88 -15.16
CA GLY A 8 5.60 -29.46 -15.53
C GLY A 8 5.59 -30.30 -16.81
N GLY A 9 4.47 -30.34 -17.57
CA GLY A 9 4.39 -30.98 -18.89
C GLY A 9 4.20 -32.49 -18.87
N VAL A 10 3.94 -33.08 -17.72
CA VAL A 10 3.67 -34.54 -17.61
C VAL A 10 2.24 -34.82 -18.04
N VAL A 11 2.06 -35.64 -19.09
CA VAL A 11 0.73 -36.08 -19.53
C VAL A 11 0.38 -37.42 -18.90
N LYS A 12 -0.82 -37.54 -18.36
CA LYS A 12 -1.40 -38.79 -17.83
C LYS A 12 -2.78 -39.03 -18.43
N GLU A 13 -3.10 -40.30 -18.65
CA GLU A 13 -4.40 -40.76 -19.16
C GLU A 13 -5.32 -41.12 -17.99
N PHE A 14 -6.58 -40.67 -18.04
CA PHE A 14 -7.63 -40.91 -17.06
C PHE A 14 -8.95 -41.27 -17.73
N ASP A 15 -9.90 -41.78 -16.94
CA ASP A 15 -11.26 -42.03 -17.42
C ASP A 15 -11.99 -40.70 -17.73
N ASN A 16 -12.85 -40.74 -18.74
CA ASN A 16 -13.69 -39.61 -19.10
C ASN A 16 -14.63 -39.27 -17.94
N GLY A 17 -14.81 -37.95 -17.65
CA GLY A 17 -15.60 -37.48 -16.52
C GLY A 17 -14.86 -37.47 -15.18
N ILE A 18 -13.54 -37.79 -15.15
CA ILE A 18 -12.76 -37.65 -13.93
C ILE A 18 -12.75 -36.21 -13.42
N THR A 19 -12.72 -36.04 -12.11
CA THR A 19 -12.64 -34.71 -11.50
C THR A 19 -11.21 -34.33 -11.13
N ALA A 20 -10.91 -33.02 -11.09
CA ALA A 20 -9.58 -32.56 -10.64
C ALA A 20 -9.25 -33.02 -9.21
N MET A 21 -10.27 -33.24 -8.37
CA MET A 21 -10.11 -33.79 -7.02
C MET A 21 -9.63 -35.24 -7.05
N GLU A 22 -10.15 -36.08 -7.93
CA GLU A 22 -9.73 -37.46 -8.11
C GLU A 22 -8.32 -37.53 -8.72
N VAL A 23 -8.01 -36.65 -9.68
CA VAL A 23 -6.65 -36.52 -10.20
C VAL A 23 -5.68 -36.14 -9.07
N ALA A 24 -5.98 -35.13 -8.25
CA ALA A 24 -5.16 -34.76 -7.11
C ALA A 24 -4.93 -35.93 -6.13
N LYS A 25 -5.98 -36.74 -5.89
CA LYS A 25 -5.89 -37.96 -5.05
C LYS A 25 -4.97 -38.99 -5.64
N SER A 26 -5.01 -39.20 -6.97
CA SER A 26 -4.13 -40.15 -7.67
C SER A 26 -2.66 -39.71 -7.65
N LEU A 27 -2.41 -38.40 -7.59
CA LEU A 27 -1.05 -37.84 -7.50
C LEU A 27 -0.48 -37.89 -6.10
N GLY A 28 -1.33 -37.87 -5.07
CA GLY A 28 -0.91 -38.04 -3.68
C GLY A 28 -1.88 -37.45 -2.66
N MET A 29 -1.97 -38.13 -1.50
CA MET A 29 -2.88 -37.70 -0.41
C MET A 29 -2.54 -36.31 0.18
N GLY A 30 -1.27 -35.90 0.11
CA GLY A 30 -0.84 -34.58 0.53
C GLY A 30 -1.47 -33.49 -0.35
N LEU A 31 -1.34 -33.62 -1.66
CA LEU A 31 -1.93 -32.70 -2.64
C LEU A 31 -3.45 -32.69 -2.55
N TYR A 32 -4.10 -33.85 -2.46
CA TYR A 32 -5.54 -33.97 -2.28
C TYR A 32 -6.05 -33.18 -1.06
N LYS A 33 -5.34 -33.28 0.07
CA LYS A 33 -5.70 -32.54 1.30
C LYS A 33 -5.42 -31.04 1.22
N ALA A 34 -4.44 -30.62 0.42
CA ALA A 34 -4.04 -29.22 0.26
C ALA A 34 -4.83 -28.51 -0.85
N ALA A 35 -5.42 -29.26 -1.80
CA ALA A 35 -6.13 -28.72 -2.94
C ALA A 35 -7.33 -27.87 -2.51
N CYS A 36 -7.42 -26.64 -3.05
CA CYS A 36 -8.49 -25.66 -2.81
C CYS A 36 -9.36 -25.44 -4.06
N ALA A 37 -8.75 -25.37 -5.24
CA ALA A 37 -9.38 -25.17 -6.53
C ALA A 37 -8.52 -25.83 -7.62
N CYS A 38 -8.93 -25.69 -8.89
CA CYS A 38 -8.10 -26.10 -10.03
C CYS A 38 -8.16 -25.04 -11.13
N ARG A 39 -7.18 -25.10 -12.05
CA ARG A 39 -7.21 -24.36 -13.30
C ARG A 39 -7.21 -25.35 -14.44
N ILE A 40 -8.23 -25.27 -15.30
CA ILE A 40 -8.42 -26.12 -16.49
C ILE A 40 -8.31 -25.21 -17.71
N ASP A 41 -7.32 -25.43 -18.57
CA ASP A 41 -7.04 -24.63 -19.77
C ASP A 41 -6.97 -23.11 -19.48
N GLY A 42 -6.41 -22.71 -18.33
CA GLY A 42 -6.30 -21.33 -17.89
C GLY A 42 -7.47 -20.79 -17.05
N GLU A 43 -8.64 -21.46 -17.05
CA GLU A 43 -9.80 -21.03 -16.28
C GLU A 43 -9.84 -21.67 -14.89
N VAL A 44 -10.06 -20.86 -13.86
CA VAL A 44 -10.20 -21.33 -12.47
C VAL A 44 -11.57 -21.96 -12.26
N LYS A 45 -11.58 -23.21 -11.76
CA LYS A 45 -12.78 -24.03 -11.57
C LYS A 45 -12.78 -24.74 -10.22
N ASP A 46 -13.95 -25.25 -9.86
CA ASP A 46 -14.15 -26.11 -8.69
C ASP A 46 -13.47 -27.47 -8.92
N LEU A 47 -12.88 -28.03 -7.86
CA LEU A 47 -12.19 -29.32 -7.91
C LEU A 47 -13.09 -30.51 -8.36
N ARG A 48 -14.41 -30.36 -8.25
CA ARG A 48 -15.40 -31.37 -8.64
C ARG A 48 -15.89 -31.22 -10.06
N THR A 49 -15.40 -30.23 -10.81
CA THR A 49 -15.72 -30.07 -12.23
C THR A 49 -15.28 -31.33 -13.01
N PRO A 50 -16.19 -32.01 -13.73
CA PRO A 50 -15.85 -33.15 -14.57
C PRO A 50 -14.94 -32.71 -15.73
N ILE A 51 -13.99 -33.56 -16.09
CA ILE A 51 -13.06 -33.36 -17.22
C ILE A 51 -13.43 -34.38 -18.30
N ASP A 52 -14.03 -33.89 -19.39
CA ASP A 52 -14.56 -34.72 -20.48
C ASP A 52 -13.73 -34.63 -21.77
N LYS A 53 -12.66 -33.84 -21.79
CA LYS A 53 -11.76 -33.64 -22.94
C LYS A 53 -10.32 -33.48 -22.48
N ASP A 54 -9.40 -33.70 -23.40
CA ASP A 54 -7.99 -33.43 -23.18
C ASP A 54 -7.79 -31.97 -22.75
N CYS A 55 -7.00 -31.72 -21.70
CA CYS A 55 -6.82 -30.39 -21.15
C CYS A 55 -5.49 -30.26 -20.38
N LYS A 56 -5.15 -28.99 -20.07
CA LYS A 56 -4.11 -28.66 -19.09
C LYS A 56 -4.75 -28.48 -17.71
N LEU A 57 -4.24 -29.21 -16.70
CA LEU A 57 -4.75 -29.14 -15.34
C LEU A 57 -3.67 -28.68 -14.36
N GLU A 58 -3.96 -27.64 -13.62
CA GLU A 58 -3.19 -27.23 -12.47
C GLU A 58 -4.04 -27.34 -11.20
N ILE A 59 -3.53 -28.03 -10.18
CA ILE A 59 -4.18 -28.10 -8.85
C ILE A 59 -3.68 -26.93 -8.03
N LEU A 60 -4.61 -26.08 -7.59
CA LEU A 60 -4.35 -24.88 -6.81
C LEU A 60 -4.51 -25.16 -5.32
N THR A 61 -3.52 -24.74 -4.55
CA THR A 61 -3.46 -24.89 -3.09
C THR A 61 -3.62 -23.53 -2.40
N PHE A 62 -3.53 -23.48 -1.08
CA PHE A 62 -3.56 -22.20 -0.35
C PHE A 62 -2.30 -21.32 -0.61
N ASP A 63 -1.26 -21.86 -1.20
CA ASP A 63 -0.07 -21.08 -1.60
C ASP A 63 -0.34 -20.26 -2.89
N ASP A 64 -1.34 -20.67 -3.67
CA ASP A 64 -1.77 -19.99 -4.88
C ASP A 64 -2.91 -18.99 -4.57
N ASP A 65 -2.93 -17.83 -5.23
CA ASP A 65 -3.91 -16.77 -4.91
C ASP A 65 -5.35 -17.20 -5.19
N ASP A 66 -5.61 -17.92 -6.28
CA ASP A 66 -6.94 -18.46 -6.57
C ASP A 66 -7.34 -19.55 -5.58
N GLY A 67 -6.38 -20.33 -5.06
CA GLY A 67 -6.62 -21.30 -4.01
C GLY A 67 -6.96 -20.63 -2.67
N LYS A 68 -6.28 -19.53 -2.31
CA LYS A 68 -6.64 -18.69 -1.16
C LYS A 68 -8.05 -18.12 -1.30
N ARG A 69 -8.38 -17.60 -2.50
CA ARG A 69 -9.72 -17.06 -2.80
C ARG A 69 -10.80 -18.11 -2.61
N ALA A 70 -10.63 -19.32 -3.14
CA ALA A 70 -11.61 -20.40 -2.98
C ALA A 70 -11.84 -20.79 -1.51
N LEU A 71 -10.79 -20.87 -0.69
CA LEU A 71 -10.92 -21.16 0.74
C LEU A 71 -11.64 -20.03 1.47
N ARG A 72 -11.25 -18.77 1.23
CA ARG A 72 -11.83 -17.58 1.86
C ARG A 72 -13.28 -17.36 1.42
N HIS A 73 -13.59 -17.62 0.17
CA HIS A 73 -14.96 -17.60 -0.34
C HIS A 73 -15.83 -18.67 0.34
N THR A 74 -15.30 -19.87 0.56
CA THR A 74 -16.00 -20.89 1.34
C THR A 74 -16.20 -20.45 2.79
N ALA A 75 -15.22 -19.78 3.39
CA ALA A 75 -15.36 -19.24 4.75
C ALA A 75 -16.47 -18.17 4.84
N SER A 76 -16.69 -17.36 3.79
CA SER A 76 -17.81 -16.42 3.75
C SER A 76 -19.17 -17.13 3.71
N HIS A 77 -19.29 -18.26 3.01
CA HIS A 77 -20.51 -19.09 3.03
C HIS A 77 -20.74 -19.73 4.40
N VAL A 78 -19.68 -20.20 5.07
CA VAL A 78 -19.76 -20.71 6.46
C VAL A 78 -20.24 -19.60 7.41
N LEU A 79 -19.78 -18.35 7.21
CA LEU A 79 -20.26 -17.19 7.96
C LEU A 79 -21.76 -16.94 7.70
N ALA A 80 -22.16 -16.91 6.42
CA ALA A 80 -23.57 -16.68 6.04
C ALA A 80 -24.50 -17.74 6.65
N GLN A 81 -24.13 -19.02 6.56
CA GLN A 81 -24.90 -20.11 7.18
C GLN A 81 -24.97 -19.97 8.71
N ALA A 82 -23.85 -19.59 9.37
CA ALA A 82 -23.83 -19.39 10.81
C ALA A 82 -24.76 -18.25 11.25
N VAL A 83 -24.76 -17.14 10.50
CA VAL A 83 -25.67 -16.02 10.75
C VAL A 83 -27.12 -16.45 10.54
N LYS A 84 -27.44 -17.16 9.46
CA LYS A 84 -28.82 -17.67 9.21
C LYS A 84 -29.29 -18.65 10.27
N ARG A 85 -28.42 -19.49 10.82
CA ARG A 85 -28.78 -20.40 11.94
C ARG A 85 -29.11 -19.65 13.22
N LEU A 86 -28.37 -18.57 13.51
CA LEU A 86 -28.57 -17.77 14.74
C LEU A 86 -29.64 -16.69 14.58
N TYR A 87 -29.77 -16.15 13.39
CA TYR A 87 -30.64 -15.03 13.03
C TYR A 87 -31.38 -15.34 11.70
N PRO A 88 -32.42 -16.18 11.73
CA PRO A 88 -33.14 -16.60 10.50
C PRO A 88 -33.72 -15.45 9.69
N GLU A 89 -34.06 -14.32 10.34
CA GLU A 89 -34.58 -13.09 9.75
C GLU A 89 -33.55 -12.27 8.98
N ALA A 90 -32.25 -12.50 9.20
CA ALA A 90 -31.19 -11.77 8.47
C ALA A 90 -31.27 -12.03 6.98
N LYS A 91 -31.26 -10.97 6.17
CA LYS A 91 -31.23 -11.08 4.70
C LYS A 91 -29.79 -11.02 4.22
N LEU A 92 -29.48 -11.89 3.29
CA LEU A 92 -28.14 -12.05 2.74
C LEU A 92 -27.94 -11.16 1.51
N ALA A 93 -26.87 -10.37 1.47
CA ALA A 93 -26.51 -9.59 0.29
C ALA A 93 -25.35 -10.26 -0.48
N ILE A 94 -24.12 -9.87 -0.28
CA ILE A 94 -22.94 -10.41 -0.97
C ILE A 94 -21.81 -10.76 0.01
N GLY A 95 -21.00 -11.78 -0.34
CA GLY A 95 -19.89 -12.26 0.50
C GLY A 95 -18.67 -12.71 -0.29
N PRO A 96 -17.91 -11.81 -0.95
CA PRO A 96 -16.74 -12.18 -1.71
C PRO A 96 -15.53 -12.45 -0.81
N ALA A 97 -14.58 -13.21 -1.37
CA ALA A 97 -13.21 -13.23 -0.88
C ALA A 97 -12.50 -11.93 -1.26
N ILE A 98 -11.62 -11.46 -0.38
CA ILE A 98 -10.71 -10.34 -0.57
C ILE A 98 -9.27 -10.79 -0.30
N ASP A 99 -8.26 -9.97 -0.62
CA ASP A 99 -6.84 -10.36 -0.60
C ASP A 99 -6.38 -11.00 0.71
N ASN A 100 -6.80 -10.45 1.85
CA ASN A 100 -6.40 -10.95 3.16
C ASN A 100 -7.53 -11.58 3.98
N GLY A 101 -8.67 -11.89 3.35
CA GLY A 101 -9.81 -12.44 4.07
C GLY A 101 -11.06 -12.58 3.21
N PHE A 102 -12.17 -12.30 3.84
CA PHE A 102 -13.50 -12.27 3.23
C PHE A 102 -14.38 -11.29 4.00
N TYR A 103 -15.49 -10.90 3.41
CA TYR A 103 -16.56 -10.25 4.14
C TYR A 103 -17.92 -10.82 3.71
N TYR A 104 -18.95 -10.47 4.48
CA TYR A 104 -20.32 -10.72 4.10
C TYR A 104 -21.24 -9.58 4.59
N ASP A 105 -22.17 -9.15 3.72
CA ASP A 105 -23.11 -8.07 3.99
C ASP A 105 -24.47 -8.64 4.39
N PHE A 106 -24.99 -8.16 5.52
CA PHE A 106 -26.25 -8.59 6.11
C PHE A 106 -27.20 -7.40 6.30
N ASP A 107 -28.47 -7.60 5.92
CA ASP A 107 -29.54 -6.69 6.30
C ASP A 107 -30.27 -7.29 7.52
N ILE A 108 -30.01 -6.69 8.67
CA ILE A 108 -30.55 -7.11 9.96
C ILE A 108 -30.58 -5.93 10.91
N ASP A 109 -31.61 -5.86 11.79
CA ASP A 109 -31.76 -4.78 12.76
C ASP A 109 -30.93 -5.01 14.05
N VAL A 110 -30.52 -6.25 14.32
CA VAL A 110 -29.67 -6.58 15.48
C VAL A 110 -28.24 -6.16 15.20
N PRO A 111 -27.61 -5.29 16.05
CA PRO A 111 -26.22 -4.88 15.83
C PRO A 111 -25.25 -6.02 16.11
N PHE A 112 -24.29 -6.23 15.21
CA PHE A 112 -23.21 -7.20 15.38
C PHE A 112 -22.08 -6.63 16.26
N THR A 113 -22.27 -6.77 17.58
CA THR A 113 -21.25 -6.42 18.58
C THR A 113 -20.12 -7.46 18.64
N PRO A 114 -18.97 -7.18 19.28
CA PRO A 114 -17.91 -8.18 19.46
C PRO A 114 -18.40 -9.48 20.09
N GLU A 115 -19.30 -9.42 21.06
CA GLU A 115 -19.89 -10.58 21.73
C GLU A 115 -20.79 -11.40 20.77
N VAL A 116 -21.45 -10.72 19.84
CA VAL A 116 -22.25 -11.38 18.80
C VAL A 116 -21.33 -12.07 17.80
N LEU A 117 -20.22 -11.43 17.40
CA LEU A 117 -19.22 -12.04 16.52
C LEU A 117 -18.63 -13.31 17.12
N GLU A 118 -18.37 -13.34 18.44
CA GLU A 118 -17.89 -14.56 19.13
C GLU A 118 -18.91 -15.71 19.06
N LYS A 119 -20.22 -15.41 19.19
CA LYS A 119 -21.29 -16.40 19.04
C LYS A 119 -21.36 -16.94 17.61
N ILE A 120 -21.24 -16.05 16.61
CA ILE A 120 -21.21 -16.43 15.19
C ILE A 120 -20.00 -17.32 14.91
N GLU A 121 -18.80 -16.98 15.41
CA GLU A 121 -17.61 -17.84 15.29
C GLU A 121 -17.80 -19.22 15.93
N ALA A 122 -18.47 -19.29 17.06
CA ALA A 122 -18.77 -20.57 17.72
C ALA A 122 -19.70 -21.44 16.85
N GLU A 123 -20.67 -20.84 16.17
CA GLU A 123 -21.54 -21.56 15.23
C GLU A 123 -20.81 -21.96 13.96
N MET A 124 -19.96 -21.08 13.39
CA MET A 124 -19.06 -21.42 12.28
C MET A 124 -18.20 -22.64 12.58
N LYS A 125 -17.64 -22.73 13.81
CA LYS A 125 -16.86 -23.90 14.26
C LYS A 125 -17.67 -25.19 14.28
N LYS A 126 -18.99 -25.15 14.53
CA LYS A 126 -19.87 -26.32 14.45
C LYS A 126 -20.05 -26.74 12.98
N ILE A 127 -20.39 -25.79 12.10
CA ILE A 127 -20.55 -26.03 10.66
C ILE A 127 -19.29 -26.66 10.05
N VAL A 128 -18.10 -26.13 10.41
CA VAL A 128 -16.83 -26.72 9.96
C VAL A 128 -16.65 -28.16 10.43
N LYS A 129 -17.05 -28.49 11.65
CA LYS A 129 -16.99 -29.87 12.18
C LYS A 129 -17.99 -30.82 11.52
N GLU A 130 -19.11 -30.32 11.02
CA GLU A 130 -20.10 -31.10 10.28
C GLU A 130 -19.57 -31.60 8.95
N ALA A 131 -18.48 -30.99 8.41
CA ALA A 131 -17.84 -31.36 7.16
C ALA A 131 -18.83 -31.42 5.97
N LEU A 132 -19.70 -30.44 5.87
CA LEU A 132 -20.75 -30.38 4.86
C LEU A 132 -20.13 -30.23 3.45
N PRO A 133 -20.53 -31.05 2.47
CA PRO A 133 -20.09 -30.88 1.09
C PRO A 133 -20.69 -29.59 0.50
N LEU A 134 -19.95 -28.94 -0.40
CA LEU A 134 -20.45 -27.82 -1.19
C LEU A 134 -20.82 -28.32 -2.57
N GLU A 135 -22.11 -28.43 -2.86
CA GLU A 135 -22.64 -28.99 -4.10
C GLU A 135 -23.14 -27.87 -5.02
N ARG A 136 -22.50 -27.74 -6.20
CA ARG A 136 -22.91 -26.79 -7.21
C ARG A 136 -24.11 -27.31 -8.00
N TYR A 137 -25.12 -26.47 -8.22
CA TYR A 137 -26.24 -26.75 -9.10
C TYR A 137 -26.68 -25.47 -9.81
N GLU A 138 -27.41 -25.62 -10.91
CA GLU A 138 -27.94 -24.53 -11.73
C GLU A 138 -29.46 -24.57 -11.70
N LEU A 139 -30.09 -23.41 -11.74
CA LEU A 139 -31.55 -23.25 -11.87
C LEU A 139 -31.85 -22.28 -13.02
N ASP A 140 -33.02 -22.44 -13.61
CA ASP A 140 -33.57 -21.43 -14.49
C ASP A 140 -33.89 -20.16 -13.69
N PRO A 141 -33.78 -18.95 -14.28
CA PRO A 141 -34.00 -17.70 -13.57
C PRO A 141 -35.32 -17.61 -12.80
N GLU A 142 -36.41 -18.15 -13.36
CA GLU A 142 -37.72 -18.14 -12.70
C GLU A 142 -37.75 -19.03 -11.46
N GLU A 143 -37.18 -20.24 -11.54
CA GLU A 143 -37.03 -21.16 -10.40
C GLU A 143 -36.11 -20.59 -9.32
N ALA A 144 -35.04 -19.94 -9.74
CA ALA A 144 -34.07 -19.30 -8.82
C ALA A 144 -34.73 -18.13 -8.05
N ILE A 145 -35.52 -17.31 -8.73
CA ILE A 145 -36.29 -16.22 -8.10
C ILE A 145 -37.31 -16.80 -7.10
N GLU A 146 -38.10 -17.80 -7.49
CA GLU A 146 -39.10 -18.43 -6.62
C GLU A 146 -38.45 -19.01 -5.35
N LEU A 147 -37.29 -19.68 -5.50
CA LEU A 147 -36.53 -20.21 -4.40
C LEU A 147 -36.09 -19.12 -3.41
N MET A 148 -35.56 -18.00 -3.91
CA MET A 148 -35.07 -16.91 -3.08
C MET A 148 -36.17 -16.05 -2.46
N GLU A 149 -37.29 -15.84 -3.19
CA GLU A 149 -38.49 -15.20 -2.64
C GLU A 149 -39.08 -16.01 -1.48
N LYS A 150 -39.16 -17.33 -1.63
CA LYS A 150 -39.65 -18.24 -0.59
C LYS A 150 -38.76 -18.22 0.66
N LYS A 151 -37.46 -17.98 0.49
CA LYS A 151 -36.50 -17.82 1.58
C LYS A 151 -36.44 -16.38 2.15
N GLY A 152 -37.12 -15.41 1.52
CA GLY A 152 -37.14 -14.00 1.92
C GLY A 152 -35.87 -13.22 1.56
N GLU A 153 -35.04 -13.75 0.65
CA GLU A 153 -33.71 -13.20 0.27
C GLU A 153 -33.85 -12.15 -0.85
N THR A 154 -34.36 -10.96 -0.51
CA THR A 154 -34.68 -9.90 -1.47
C THR A 154 -33.48 -9.42 -2.30
N TYR A 155 -32.28 -9.31 -1.70
CA TYR A 155 -31.06 -8.91 -2.41
C TYR A 155 -30.62 -9.97 -3.43
N LYS A 156 -30.81 -11.26 -3.11
CA LYS A 156 -30.51 -12.35 -4.05
C LYS A 156 -31.46 -12.34 -5.24
N VAL A 157 -32.74 -12.04 -5.01
CA VAL A 157 -33.73 -11.89 -6.10
C VAL A 157 -33.31 -10.76 -7.06
N GLU A 158 -32.85 -9.63 -6.52
CA GLU A 158 -32.35 -8.51 -7.33
C GLU A 158 -31.14 -8.92 -8.18
N LEU A 159 -30.15 -9.60 -7.57
CA LEU A 159 -28.95 -10.09 -8.27
C LEU A 159 -29.30 -11.10 -9.36
N ILE A 160 -30.24 -12.05 -9.10
CA ILE A 160 -30.67 -13.04 -10.11
C ILE A 160 -31.29 -12.33 -11.31
N LYS A 161 -32.15 -11.33 -11.10
CA LYS A 161 -32.77 -10.56 -12.20
C LYS A 161 -31.74 -9.84 -13.05
N GLU A 162 -30.69 -9.31 -12.42
CA GLU A 162 -29.58 -8.64 -13.12
C GLU A 162 -28.75 -9.63 -13.96
N HIS A 163 -28.33 -10.76 -13.38
CA HIS A 163 -27.56 -11.79 -14.10
C HIS A 163 -28.37 -12.41 -15.23
N ALA A 164 -29.65 -12.71 -15.01
CA ALA A 164 -30.55 -13.20 -16.03
C ALA A 164 -30.71 -12.20 -17.19
N GLY A 165 -30.79 -10.89 -16.89
CA GLY A 165 -30.88 -9.83 -17.90
C GLY A 165 -29.61 -9.74 -18.78
N LYS A 166 -28.47 -10.20 -18.30
CA LYS A 166 -27.19 -10.31 -19.04
C LYS A 166 -27.04 -11.65 -19.77
N GLY A 167 -27.99 -12.56 -19.62
CA GLY A 167 -27.94 -13.91 -20.22
C GLY A 167 -26.98 -14.86 -19.51
N GLU A 168 -26.59 -14.55 -18.27
CA GLU A 168 -25.68 -15.37 -17.46
C GLU A 168 -26.46 -16.55 -16.85
N LYS A 169 -25.76 -17.68 -16.64
CA LYS A 169 -26.33 -18.84 -15.94
C LYS A 169 -26.45 -18.56 -14.45
N ILE A 170 -27.59 -18.97 -13.87
CA ILE A 170 -27.83 -18.82 -12.43
C ILE A 170 -27.39 -20.08 -11.70
N SER A 171 -26.31 -19.97 -10.93
CA SER A 171 -25.75 -21.08 -10.18
C SER A 171 -25.81 -20.85 -8.68
N PHE A 172 -25.93 -21.96 -7.97
CA PHE A 172 -25.99 -22.03 -6.51
C PHE A 172 -24.99 -23.04 -5.98
N PHE A 173 -24.63 -22.84 -4.73
CA PHE A 173 -23.93 -23.85 -3.93
C PHE A 173 -24.78 -24.23 -2.72
N ARG A 174 -25.04 -25.55 -2.59
CA ARG A 174 -25.70 -26.14 -1.42
C ARG A 174 -24.66 -26.59 -0.41
N GLN A 175 -24.89 -26.23 0.84
CA GLN A 175 -24.05 -26.56 2.00
C GLN A 175 -24.96 -27.07 3.12
N GLY A 176 -25.30 -28.36 3.08
CA GLY A 176 -26.33 -28.93 3.96
C GLY A 176 -27.70 -28.31 3.70
N GLU A 177 -28.28 -27.68 4.73
CA GLU A 177 -29.58 -26.96 4.64
C GLU A 177 -29.47 -25.56 4.02
N PHE A 178 -28.25 -25.08 3.74
CA PHE A 178 -28.01 -23.73 3.26
C PHE A 178 -27.74 -23.72 1.76
N ASP A 179 -28.47 -22.87 1.01
CA ASP A 179 -28.24 -22.62 -0.41
C ASP A 179 -27.83 -21.15 -0.62
N GLU A 180 -26.75 -20.94 -1.34
CA GLU A 180 -26.20 -19.63 -1.66
C GLU A 180 -26.10 -19.40 -3.15
N LEU A 181 -26.59 -18.24 -3.63
CA LEU A 181 -26.40 -17.77 -5.01
C LEU A 181 -24.91 -17.45 -5.24
N CYS A 182 -24.22 -18.24 -6.04
CA CYS A 182 -22.79 -18.12 -6.21
C CYS A 182 -22.26 -18.83 -7.46
N ALA A 183 -21.26 -18.25 -8.10
CA ALA A 183 -20.55 -18.84 -9.24
C ALA A 183 -19.38 -19.78 -8.83
N GLY A 184 -18.89 -19.66 -7.59
CA GLY A 184 -17.72 -20.40 -7.12
C GLY A 184 -16.38 -19.74 -7.52
N PRO A 185 -15.24 -20.46 -7.50
CA PRO A 185 -15.11 -21.81 -6.97
C PRO A 185 -15.10 -21.88 -5.43
N HIS A 186 -15.31 -23.09 -4.92
CA HIS A 186 -15.24 -23.42 -3.48
C HIS A 186 -14.36 -24.62 -3.20
N VAL A 187 -13.91 -24.73 -1.95
CA VAL A 187 -13.27 -25.99 -1.49
C VAL A 187 -14.31 -27.10 -1.36
N PRO A 188 -13.91 -28.38 -1.39
CA PRO A 188 -14.84 -29.51 -1.47
C PRO A 188 -15.88 -29.61 -0.34
N ASP A 189 -15.49 -29.24 0.87
CA ASP A 189 -16.34 -29.31 2.07
C ASP A 189 -15.93 -28.28 3.13
N THR A 190 -16.82 -28.00 4.08
CA THR A 190 -16.61 -26.98 5.12
C THR A 190 -15.45 -27.32 6.07
N SER A 191 -15.04 -28.59 6.20
CA SER A 191 -13.93 -29.00 7.09
C SER A 191 -12.56 -28.49 6.64
N ARG A 192 -12.46 -28.00 5.40
CA ARG A 192 -11.24 -27.37 4.85
C ARG A 192 -10.97 -26.01 5.47
N VAL A 193 -11.99 -25.30 5.95
CA VAL A 193 -11.89 -23.99 6.62
C VAL A 193 -11.49 -24.18 8.09
N LYS A 194 -10.24 -24.58 8.33
CA LYS A 194 -9.78 -25.03 9.65
C LYS A 194 -9.49 -23.91 10.63
N ALA A 195 -8.93 -22.82 10.16
CA ALA A 195 -8.47 -21.71 10.99
C ALA A 195 -9.07 -20.40 10.44
N PHE A 196 -9.94 -19.78 11.19
CA PHE A 196 -10.60 -18.53 10.81
C PHE A 196 -10.83 -17.64 12.02
N LYS A 197 -11.00 -16.34 11.77
CA LYS A 197 -11.34 -15.32 12.76
C LYS A 197 -12.23 -14.26 12.13
N LEU A 198 -13.32 -13.86 12.81
CA LEU A 198 -14.05 -12.64 12.49
C LEU A 198 -13.31 -11.45 13.10
N THR A 199 -13.02 -10.44 12.31
CA THR A 199 -12.11 -9.34 12.70
C THR A 199 -12.84 -8.06 13.08
N SER A 200 -13.93 -7.74 12.39
CA SER A 200 -14.70 -6.50 12.64
C SER A 200 -16.08 -6.55 11.99
N CYS A 201 -16.94 -5.63 12.43
CA CYS A 201 -18.18 -5.30 11.74
C CYS A 201 -18.23 -3.79 11.48
N THR A 202 -18.69 -3.40 10.28
CA THR A 202 -18.85 -2.00 9.87
C THR A 202 -20.15 -1.83 9.09
N GLY A 203 -20.66 -0.59 9.00
CA GLY A 203 -21.70 -0.24 8.03
C GLY A 203 -21.17 -0.22 6.61
N ALA A 204 -21.97 -0.68 5.65
CA ALA A 204 -21.68 -0.58 4.22
C ALA A 204 -22.98 -0.36 3.46
N TYR A 205 -23.02 0.64 2.57
CA TYR A 205 -24.18 0.87 1.73
C TYR A 205 -24.29 -0.22 0.65
N TRP A 206 -25.52 -0.69 0.40
CA TRP A 206 -25.77 -1.62 -0.68
C TRP A 206 -25.26 -1.06 -2.02
N ARG A 207 -24.44 -1.85 -2.73
CA ARG A 207 -23.75 -1.45 -3.98
C ARG A 207 -22.82 -0.22 -3.85
N GLY A 208 -22.44 0.17 -2.64
CA GLY A 208 -21.59 1.34 -2.43
C GLY A 208 -22.27 2.69 -2.62
N ASP A 209 -23.57 2.71 -2.85
CA ASP A 209 -24.36 3.91 -3.08
C ASP A 209 -25.00 4.38 -1.76
N SER A 210 -24.70 5.61 -1.36
CA SER A 210 -25.19 6.21 -0.12
C SER A 210 -26.72 6.39 -0.07
N ASP A 211 -27.41 6.38 -1.21
CA ASP A 211 -28.86 6.47 -1.30
C ASP A 211 -29.54 5.12 -0.99
N ASN A 212 -28.78 4.03 -1.02
CA ASN A 212 -29.26 2.70 -0.68
C ASN A 212 -29.19 2.40 0.82
N LYS A 213 -29.86 1.32 1.24
CA LYS A 213 -29.87 0.87 2.64
C LYS A 213 -28.45 0.57 3.12
N MET A 214 -28.13 1.03 4.33
CA MET A 214 -26.91 0.64 5.04
C MET A 214 -27.05 -0.76 5.61
N LEU A 215 -26.17 -1.66 5.21
CA LEU A 215 -26.05 -3.04 5.65
C LEU A 215 -24.97 -3.17 6.72
N GLN A 216 -24.97 -4.27 7.46
CA GLN A 216 -23.88 -4.62 8.37
C GLN A 216 -22.92 -5.58 7.68
N ARG A 217 -21.67 -5.14 7.50
CA ARG A 217 -20.58 -5.91 6.87
C ARG A 217 -19.70 -6.53 7.93
N ILE A 218 -19.68 -7.86 8.00
CA ILE A 218 -18.75 -8.60 8.85
C ILE A 218 -17.52 -8.97 8.04
N TYR A 219 -16.33 -8.61 8.54
CA TYR A 219 -15.04 -9.03 7.99
C TYR A 219 -14.49 -10.22 8.74
N GLY A 220 -13.83 -11.11 8.02
CA GLY A 220 -13.12 -12.25 8.57
C GLY A 220 -11.92 -12.64 7.73
N THR A 221 -11.10 -13.53 8.28
CA THR A 221 -9.98 -14.14 7.56
C THR A 221 -9.95 -15.64 7.79
N ALA A 222 -9.38 -16.40 6.85
CA ALA A 222 -9.25 -17.84 6.95
C ALA A 222 -7.91 -18.32 6.39
N PHE A 223 -7.36 -19.35 7.07
CA PHE A 223 -6.11 -20.01 6.76
C PHE A 223 -6.28 -21.52 6.86
N THR A 224 -5.36 -22.28 6.26
CA THR A 224 -5.34 -23.75 6.36
C THR A 224 -4.74 -24.23 7.67
N LYS A 225 -3.90 -23.41 8.34
CA LYS A 225 -3.22 -23.74 9.60
C LYS A 225 -3.51 -22.66 10.65
N LYS A 226 -3.62 -23.13 11.90
CA LYS A 226 -3.83 -22.22 13.03
C LYS A 226 -2.63 -21.30 13.27
N GLU A 227 -1.42 -21.80 13.09
CA GLU A 227 -0.18 -21.02 13.24
C GLU A 227 -0.15 -19.82 12.30
N ASP A 228 -0.53 -20.00 11.03
CA ASP A 228 -0.59 -18.91 10.04
C ASP A 228 -1.64 -17.87 10.42
N LEU A 229 -2.79 -18.32 10.95
CA LEU A 229 -3.81 -17.41 11.49
C LEU A 229 -3.30 -16.63 12.70
N ASP A 230 -2.67 -17.28 13.66
CA ASP A 230 -2.15 -16.66 14.88
C ASP A 230 -1.06 -15.63 14.53
N ASN A 231 -0.16 -15.95 13.58
CA ASN A 231 0.84 -15.04 13.05
C ASN A 231 0.20 -13.81 12.39
N TYR A 232 -0.82 -14.03 11.56
CA TYR A 232 -1.55 -12.94 10.90
C TYR A 232 -2.26 -12.03 11.91
N LEU A 233 -2.90 -12.59 12.92
CA LEU A 233 -3.57 -11.80 13.97
C LEU A 233 -2.56 -10.99 14.80
N THR A 234 -1.40 -11.59 15.11
CA THR A 234 -0.29 -10.89 15.78
C THR A 234 0.21 -9.72 14.93
N MET A 235 0.39 -9.94 13.63
CA MET A 235 0.76 -8.87 12.68
C MET A 235 -0.27 -7.73 12.66
N LEU A 236 -1.58 -8.06 12.66
CA LEU A 236 -2.64 -7.04 12.70
C LEU A 236 -2.63 -6.23 14.00
N GLU A 237 -2.38 -6.87 15.14
CA GLU A 237 -2.26 -6.17 16.43
C GLU A 237 -1.04 -5.25 16.45
N GLU A 238 0.10 -5.72 15.95
CA GLU A 238 1.29 -4.89 15.81
C GLU A 238 1.07 -3.72 14.85
N ALA A 239 0.37 -3.95 13.72
CA ALA A 239 0.00 -2.89 12.79
C ALA A 239 -0.86 -1.80 13.46
N LYS A 240 -1.84 -2.18 14.29
CA LYS A 240 -2.64 -1.21 15.07
C LYS A 240 -1.81 -0.41 16.06
N LYS A 241 -0.82 -1.03 16.71
CA LYS A 241 0.08 -0.32 17.63
C LYS A 241 0.97 0.69 16.91
N ARG A 242 1.33 0.39 15.65
CA ARG A 242 2.22 1.21 14.81
C ARG A 242 1.49 2.22 13.94
N ASP A 243 0.15 2.26 13.98
CA ASP A 243 -0.64 3.19 13.18
C ASP A 243 -0.10 4.63 13.29
N HIS A 244 0.32 5.20 12.15
CA HIS A 244 0.94 6.52 12.07
C HIS A 244 0.02 7.63 12.58
N ARG A 245 -1.30 7.47 12.52
CA ARG A 245 -2.27 8.45 13.04
C ARG A 245 -2.21 8.52 14.57
N LYS A 246 -2.07 7.37 15.23
CA LYS A 246 -1.90 7.25 16.67
C LYS A 246 -0.51 7.76 17.09
N LEU A 247 0.54 7.21 16.49
CA LEU A 247 1.92 7.60 16.78
C LEU A 247 2.18 9.06 16.45
N GLY A 248 1.63 9.56 15.34
CA GLY A 248 1.75 10.95 14.94
C GLY A 248 1.22 11.93 15.99
N LYS A 249 0.06 11.58 16.60
CA LYS A 249 -0.51 12.35 17.72
C LYS A 249 0.32 12.22 18.99
N GLU A 250 0.73 11.01 19.38
CA GLU A 250 1.51 10.74 20.59
C GLU A 250 2.89 11.41 20.55
N LEU A 251 3.53 11.44 19.38
CA LEU A 251 4.86 12.02 19.17
C LEU A 251 4.84 13.51 18.73
N GLY A 252 3.65 14.10 18.59
CA GLY A 252 3.50 15.49 18.16
C GLY A 252 4.00 15.75 16.74
N LEU A 253 3.74 14.83 15.78
CA LEU A 253 4.20 14.95 14.40
C LEU A 253 3.22 15.72 13.52
N PHE A 254 1.96 15.34 13.54
CA PHE A 254 0.91 15.96 12.71
C PHE A 254 -0.48 15.73 13.29
N THR A 255 -1.44 16.50 12.78
CA THR A 255 -2.87 16.33 13.02
C THR A 255 -3.68 16.64 11.77
N ILE A 256 -4.91 16.15 11.72
CA ILE A 256 -5.92 16.53 10.72
C ILE A 256 -7.08 17.12 11.51
N MET A 257 -7.53 18.31 11.12
CA MET A 257 -8.59 19.06 11.80
C MET A 257 -9.87 19.10 10.96
N ASP A 258 -10.98 19.40 11.59
CA ASP A 258 -12.30 19.48 10.93
C ASP A 258 -12.36 20.62 9.91
N GLU A 259 -11.56 21.68 10.10
CA GLU A 259 -11.43 22.79 9.15
C GLU A 259 -10.76 22.40 7.84
N GLY A 260 -10.04 21.28 7.82
CA GLY A 260 -9.33 20.79 6.64
C GLY A 260 -9.30 19.26 6.55
N PRO A 261 -10.43 18.59 6.29
CA PRO A 261 -10.46 17.13 6.16
C PRO A 261 -9.60 16.67 4.97
N GLY A 262 -8.58 15.87 5.26
CA GLY A 262 -7.59 15.43 4.27
C GLY A 262 -6.42 16.39 4.06
N PHE A 263 -6.34 17.49 4.82
CA PHE A 263 -5.21 18.43 4.81
C PHE A 263 -4.39 18.25 6.09
N PRO A 264 -3.17 17.71 6.05
CA PRO A 264 -2.37 17.50 7.25
C PRO A 264 -1.76 18.81 7.77
N PHE A 265 -1.88 19.01 9.09
CA PHE A 265 -1.20 20.07 9.83
C PHE A 265 0.04 19.48 10.49
N PHE A 266 1.22 19.88 10.06
CA PHE A 266 2.46 19.44 10.69
C PHE A 266 2.74 20.23 11.97
N LEU A 267 3.03 19.51 13.04
CA LEU A 267 3.43 20.06 14.33
C LEU A 267 4.97 20.23 14.40
N PRO A 268 5.53 20.90 15.42
CA PRO A 268 6.97 21.17 15.47
C PRO A 268 7.86 19.95 15.26
N ASN A 269 7.58 18.82 15.93
CA ASN A 269 8.35 17.58 15.75
C ASN A 269 8.21 17.01 14.33
N GLY A 270 7.00 17.09 13.76
CA GLY A 270 6.76 16.69 12.39
C GLY A 270 7.51 17.55 11.38
N MET A 271 7.63 18.86 11.64
CA MET A 271 8.40 19.76 10.78
C MET A 271 9.90 19.45 10.84
N VAL A 272 10.44 19.08 11.99
CA VAL A 272 11.85 18.62 12.09
C VAL A 272 12.06 17.38 11.21
N LEU A 273 11.20 16.36 11.36
CA LEU A 273 11.27 15.14 10.57
C LEU A 273 11.14 15.43 9.06
N ARG A 274 10.15 16.26 8.68
CA ARG A 274 9.92 16.66 7.29
C ARG A 274 11.12 17.37 6.68
N ASN A 275 11.68 18.34 7.38
CA ASN A 275 12.83 19.09 6.91
C ASN A 275 14.08 18.20 6.80
N THR A 276 14.32 17.30 7.75
CA THR A 276 15.43 16.33 7.70
C THR A 276 15.31 15.42 6.46
N LEU A 277 14.10 14.97 6.10
CA LEU A 277 13.88 14.20 4.87
C LEU A 277 14.12 15.04 3.62
N ILE A 278 13.66 16.28 3.59
CA ILE A 278 13.88 17.21 2.47
C ILE A 278 15.37 17.51 2.28
N ASP A 279 16.11 17.73 3.36
CA ASP A 279 17.54 17.99 3.30
C ASP A 279 18.30 16.77 2.78
N TYR A 280 17.93 15.56 3.22
CA TYR A 280 18.45 14.31 2.68
C TYR A 280 18.12 14.14 1.19
N TRP A 281 16.89 14.42 0.79
CA TRP A 281 16.47 14.40 -0.61
C TRP A 281 17.34 15.34 -1.46
N ARG A 282 17.58 16.57 -1.01
CA ARG A 282 18.44 17.55 -1.69
C ARG A 282 19.89 17.08 -1.80
N GLU A 283 20.44 16.52 -0.71
CA GLU A 283 21.79 15.95 -0.67
C GLU A 283 21.96 14.89 -1.76
N VAL A 284 21.06 13.92 -1.82
CA VAL A 284 21.11 12.82 -2.78
C VAL A 284 20.92 13.34 -4.21
N HIS A 285 19.91 14.17 -4.45
CA HIS A 285 19.61 14.71 -5.79
C HIS A 285 20.76 15.52 -6.37
N LYS A 286 21.43 16.32 -5.53
CA LYS A 286 22.63 17.06 -5.94
C LYS A 286 23.74 16.12 -6.41
N ARG A 287 23.98 15.00 -5.73
CA ARG A 287 24.99 14.01 -6.11
C ARG A 287 24.65 13.31 -7.45
N TYR A 288 23.37 13.11 -7.73
CA TYR A 288 22.88 12.54 -9.00
C TYR A 288 22.69 13.56 -10.12
N GLY A 289 23.12 14.81 -9.91
CA GLY A 289 23.13 15.86 -10.94
C GLY A 289 21.74 16.44 -11.26
N TYR A 290 20.81 16.43 -10.29
CA TYR A 290 19.53 17.11 -10.43
C TYR A 290 19.66 18.59 -10.10
N VAL A 291 18.92 19.42 -10.83
CA VAL A 291 18.70 20.83 -10.53
C VAL A 291 17.31 21.00 -9.91
N GLU A 292 17.20 21.78 -8.83
CA GLU A 292 15.92 21.99 -8.16
C GLU A 292 15.20 23.19 -8.82
N ILE A 293 13.93 23.00 -9.16
CA ILE A 293 13.02 24.04 -9.66
C ILE A 293 11.81 24.19 -8.75
N SER A 294 11.04 25.24 -8.94
CA SER A 294 9.74 25.43 -8.29
C SER A 294 8.76 26.11 -9.26
N THR A 295 7.57 25.54 -9.36
CA THR A 295 6.51 26.06 -10.23
C THR A 295 5.32 26.55 -9.40
N PRO A 296 4.56 27.57 -9.89
CA PRO A 296 3.41 28.11 -9.18
C PRO A 296 2.35 27.05 -8.89
N MET A 297 1.66 27.18 -7.75
CA MET A 297 0.55 26.30 -7.38
C MET A 297 -0.70 26.52 -8.23
N MET A 298 -0.94 27.75 -8.64
CA MET A 298 -2.16 28.14 -9.36
C MET A 298 -1.81 28.58 -10.76
N LEU A 299 -2.37 27.92 -11.75
CA LEU A 299 -2.13 28.15 -13.17
C LEU A 299 -3.46 28.16 -13.92
N ASN A 300 -3.52 28.89 -15.05
CA ASN A 300 -4.76 29.05 -15.80
C ASN A 300 -5.16 27.77 -16.56
N ARG A 301 -6.42 27.68 -16.93
CA ARG A 301 -7.05 26.54 -17.59
C ARG A 301 -6.34 26.13 -18.89
N SER A 302 -5.84 27.07 -19.68
CA SER A 302 -5.21 26.76 -20.98
C SER A 302 -4.00 25.83 -20.88
N LEU A 303 -3.27 25.88 -19.74
CA LEU A 303 -2.17 24.95 -19.47
C LEU A 303 -2.68 23.52 -19.27
N TRP A 304 -3.78 23.38 -18.55
CA TRP A 304 -4.38 22.08 -18.21
C TRP A 304 -5.08 21.43 -19.40
N GLU A 305 -5.66 22.23 -20.31
CA GLU A 305 -6.19 21.78 -21.60
C GLU A 305 -5.03 21.30 -22.52
N ARG A 306 -3.94 22.07 -22.60
CA ARG A 306 -2.76 21.66 -23.39
C ARG A 306 -2.20 20.32 -22.90
N SER A 307 -2.09 20.11 -21.60
CA SER A 307 -1.57 18.89 -21.01
C SER A 307 -2.56 17.71 -21.00
N GLY A 308 -3.85 17.93 -21.34
CA GLY A 308 -4.91 16.93 -21.29
C GLY A 308 -5.50 16.68 -19.89
N HIS A 309 -4.96 17.29 -18.84
CA HIS A 309 -5.47 17.09 -17.48
C HIS A 309 -6.89 17.64 -17.31
N TRP A 310 -7.29 18.66 -18.05
CA TRP A 310 -8.64 19.23 -17.97
C TRP A 310 -9.70 18.24 -18.45
N ASP A 311 -9.37 17.40 -19.43
CA ASP A 311 -10.32 16.45 -20.03
C ASP A 311 -10.35 15.13 -19.23
N HIS A 312 -9.20 14.63 -18.76
CA HIS A 312 -9.08 13.31 -18.14
C HIS A 312 -8.99 13.33 -16.61
N TYR A 313 -8.80 14.51 -15.98
CA TYR A 313 -8.50 14.60 -14.54
C TYR A 313 -9.27 15.69 -13.80
N LYS A 314 -10.21 16.37 -14.45
CA LYS A 314 -10.92 17.56 -13.93
C LYS A 314 -11.63 17.31 -12.60
N GLU A 315 -12.25 16.14 -12.43
CA GLU A 315 -13.00 15.79 -11.21
C GLU A 315 -12.10 15.77 -9.95
N ASN A 316 -10.81 15.54 -10.15
CA ASN A 316 -9.82 15.55 -9.08
C ASN A 316 -9.13 16.90 -8.88
N MET A 317 -9.54 17.95 -9.59
CA MET A 317 -8.90 19.27 -9.53
C MET A 317 -9.72 20.26 -8.72
N TYR A 318 -9.03 21.10 -7.94
CA TYR A 318 -9.63 22.29 -7.35
C TYR A 318 -9.54 23.44 -8.35
N THR A 319 -10.68 24.01 -8.73
CA THR A 319 -10.77 25.08 -9.71
C THR A 319 -11.39 26.34 -9.10
N THR A 320 -11.04 27.50 -9.65
CA THR A 320 -11.59 28.80 -9.27
C THR A 320 -11.63 29.75 -10.48
N VAL A 321 -12.42 30.81 -10.39
CA VAL A 321 -12.48 31.85 -11.41
C VAL A 321 -11.89 33.14 -10.82
N ILE A 322 -10.93 33.75 -11.50
CA ILE A 322 -10.29 35.00 -11.15
C ILE A 322 -10.30 35.90 -12.40
N ASP A 323 -10.87 37.10 -12.28
CA ASP A 323 -10.98 38.06 -13.38
C ASP A 323 -11.54 37.43 -14.67
N ASP A 324 -12.66 36.73 -14.54
CA ASP A 324 -13.36 35.99 -15.62
C ASP A 324 -12.50 34.90 -16.33
N THR A 325 -11.43 34.48 -15.69
CA THR A 325 -10.56 33.41 -16.19
C THR A 325 -10.55 32.20 -15.25
N ASP A 326 -10.71 31.01 -15.81
CA ASP A 326 -10.60 29.75 -15.05
C ASP A 326 -9.13 29.47 -14.66
N PHE A 327 -8.92 29.18 -13.40
CA PHE A 327 -7.66 28.70 -12.83
C PHE A 327 -7.85 27.36 -12.12
N ALA A 328 -6.79 26.60 -12.03
CA ALA A 328 -6.75 25.41 -11.17
C ALA A 328 -5.53 25.40 -10.27
N ILE A 329 -5.71 24.85 -9.08
CA ILE A 329 -4.58 24.47 -8.22
C ILE A 329 -3.96 23.20 -8.80
N LYS A 330 -2.66 23.19 -9.00
CA LYS A 330 -1.97 22.09 -9.69
C LYS A 330 -2.19 20.75 -9.01
N PRO A 331 -2.71 19.73 -9.72
CA PRO A 331 -2.79 18.35 -9.25
C PRO A 331 -1.48 17.58 -9.51
N MET A 332 -0.63 18.11 -10.41
CA MET A 332 0.65 17.56 -10.87
C MET A 332 1.62 18.68 -11.22
N ASN A 333 2.92 18.38 -11.23
CA ASN A 333 3.99 19.36 -11.47
C ASN A 333 4.44 19.42 -12.94
N CYS A 334 4.22 18.34 -13.71
CA CYS A 334 4.76 18.17 -15.06
C CYS A 334 4.46 19.33 -16.03
N PRO A 335 3.24 19.90 -16.14
CA PRO A 335 3.02 21.01 -17.07
C PRO A 335 3.85 22.25 -16.73
N GLY A 336 4.02 22.55 -15.43
CA GLY A 336 4.89 23.64 -15.00
C GLY A 336 6.36 23.41 -15.33
N GLY A 337 6.87 22.18 -15.12
CA GLY A 337 8.23 21.79 -15.47
C GLY A 337 8.53 21.93 -16.97
N MET A 338 7.56 21.58 -17.82
CA MET A 338 7.70 21.75 -19.27
C MET A 338 7.78 23.22 -19.69
N LEU A 339 7.03 24.10 -19.01
CA LEU A 339 7.14 25.55 -19.24
C LEU A 339 8.54 26.05 -18.85
N VAL A 340 9.12 25.55 -17.76
CA VAL A 340 10.48 25.91 -17.33
C VAL A 340 11.49 25.42 -18.37
N TYR A 341 11.37 24.18 -18.88
CA TYR A 341 12.22 23.68 -19.97
C TYR A 341 12.20 24.60 -21.19
N LYS A 342 11.04 25.09 -21.61
CA LYS A 342 10.88 25.96 -22.79
C LYS A 342 11.48 27.35 -22.64
N LEU A 343 11.85 27.80 -21.45
CA LEU A 343 12.39 29.15 -21.23
C LEU A 343 13.76 29.36 -21.88
N GLN A 344 14.48 28.28 -22.15
CA GLN A 344 15.82 28.33 -22.75
C GLN A 344 15.95 27.32 -23.90
N PRO A 345 16.75 27.64 -24.92
CA PRO A 345 17.09 26.68 -25.98
C PRO A 345 18.03 25.61 -25.42
N HIS A 346 17.81 24.36 -25.78
CA HIS A 346 18.64 23.23 -25.40
C HIS A 346 19.31 22.58 -26.61
N SER A 347 20.47 21.98 -26.38
CA SER A 347 21.17 21.15 -27.32
C SER A 347 21.29 19.71 -26.80
N TYR A 348 21.66 18.77 -27.65
CA TYR A 348 21.92 17.38 -27.22
C TYR A 348 23.00 17.26 -26.15
N ARG A 349 23.88 18.28 -25.98
CA ARG A 349 24.94 18.32 -24.96
C ARG A 349 24.41 18.68 -23.58
N ASP A 350 23.23 19.31 -23.50
CA ASP A 350 22.58 19.70 -22.26
C ASP A 350 21.74 18.55 -21.69
N LEU A 351 21.51 17.49 -22.51
CA LEU A 351 20.73 16.32 -22.13
C LEU A 351 21.64 15.17 -21.66
N PRO A 352 21.23 14.37 -20.65
CA PRO A 352 19.93 14.44 -19.95
C PRO A 352 19.86 15.60 -18.97
N LEU A 353 18.75 16.35 -19.02
CA LEU A 353 18.45 17.42 -18.07
C LEU A 353 17.51 16.89 -16.98
N ARG A 354 17.98 16.85 -15.75
CA ARG A 354 17.23 16.32 -14.60
C ARG A 354 16.74 17.46 -13.71
N MET A 355 15.44 17.77 -13.77
CA MET A 355 14.81 18.83 -12.99
C MET A 355 13.97 18.23 -11.87
N GLY A 356 14.36 18.45 -10.60
CA GLY A 356 13.64 18.02 -9.41
C GLY A 356 12.77 19.15 -8.85
N GLU A 357 11.60 18.82 -8.33
CA GLU A 357 10.70 19.75 -7.69
C GLU A 357 10.05 19.12 -6.45
N LEU A 358 10.22 19.76 -5.29
CA LEU A 358 9.38 19.48 -4.13
C LEU A 358 8.04 20.21 -4.30
N GLY A 359 7.21 19.64 -5.17
CA GLY A 359 6.01 20.31 -5.66
C GLY A 359 4.81 20.07 -4.75
N LEU A 360 4.26 21.15 -4.18
CA LEU A 360 3.01 21.09 -3.42
C LEU A 360 1.84 20.98 -4.38
N VAL A 361 1.12 19.87 -4.33
CA VAL A 361 -0.03 19.56 -5.19
C VAL A 361 -1.29 19.31 -4.37
N HIS A 362 -2.43 19.49 -5.02
CA HIS A 362 -3.74 19.29 -4.41
C HIS A 362 -4.60 18.38 -5.30
N ARG A 363 -5.23 17.36 -4.68
CA ARG A 363 -6.15 16.45 -5.38
C ARG A 363 -7.43 16.32 -4.59
N HIS A 364 -8.57 16.44 -5.27
CA HIS A 364 -9.88 16.24 -4.66
C HIS A 364 -10.14 14.73 -4.47
N GLU A 365 -9.53 14.16 -3.42
CA GLU A 365 -9.79 12.79 -3.02
C GLU A 365 -11.16 12.69 -2.32
N LEU A 366 -11.91 11.62 -2.60
CA LEU A 366 -13.19 11.36 -1.95
C LEU A 366 -13.00 11.15 -0.45
N SER A 367 -13.93 11.64 0.37
CA SER A 367 -13.84 11.58 1.83
C SER A 367 -13.66 10.17 2.36
N GLY A 368 -14.32 9.16 1.76
CA GLY A 368 -14.20 7.75 2.15
C GLY A 368 -12.85 7.11 1.83
N ALA A 369 -12.04 7.74 0.98
CA ALA A 369 -10.71 7.25 0.61
C ALA A 369 -9.58 7.84 1.49
N LEU A 370 -9.86 8.88 2.29
CA LEU A 370 -8.86 9.55 3.11
C LEU A 370 -8.33 8.65 4.22
N HIS A 371 -7.00 8.60 4.40
CA HIS A 371 -6.37 7.74 5.39
C HIS A 371 -5.07 8.33 5.96
N GLY A 372 -5.17 9.10 7.03
CA GLY A 372 -4.02 9.73 7.70
C GLY A 372 -3.12 10.47 6.71
N LEU A 373 -1.82 10.17 6.71
CA LEU A 373 -0.85 10.70 5.74
C LEU A 373 -0.75 9.86 4.45
N PHE A 374 -1.35 8.67 4.40
CA PHE A 374 -1.26 7.78 3.23
C PHE A 374 -2.12 8.27 2.06
N ARG A 375 -3.27 8.90 2.36
CA ARG A 375 -4.14 9.48 1.36
C ARG A 375 -4.72 10.80 1.84
N VAL A 376 -4.21 11.87 1.27
CA VAL A 376 -4.47 13.26 1.66
C VAL A 376 -4.88 14.08 0.43
N ARG A 377 -5.43 15.28 0.67
CA ARG A 377 -5.84 16.22 -0.39
C ARG A 377 -4.78 17.26 -0.74
N CYS A 378 -3.78 17.42 0.13
CA CYS A 378 -2.65 18.32 -0.08
C CYS A 378 -1.37 17.59 0.32
N PHE A 379 -0.40 17.51 -0.59
CA PHE A 379 0.85 16.80 -0.36
C PHE A 379 1.99 17.34 -1.21
N THR A 380 3.21 17.13 -0.73
CA THR A 380 4.44 17.51 -1.41
C THR A 380 5.01 16.31 -2.15
N GLN A 381 4.94 16.30 -3.48
CA GLN A 381 5.64 15.29 -4.27
C GLN A 381 7.13 15.59 -4.33
N ASP A 382 7.93 14.55 -4.20
CA ASP A 382 9.37 14.56 -4.49
C ASP A 382 9.62 14.27 -5.97
N ASP A 383 9.01 15.10 -6.80
CA ASP A 383 8.91 14.92 -8.23
C ASP A 383 10.19 15.27 -8.97
N ALA A 384 10.43 14.63 -10.09
CA ALA A 384 11.39 15.12 -11.06
C ALA A 384 11.04 14.70 -12.49
N HIS A 385 11.43 15.57 -13.40
CA HIS A 385 11.29 15.38 -14.83
C HIS A 385 12.67 15.31 -15.48
N ILE A 386 12.97 14.21 -16.16
CA ILE A 386 14.24 13.99 -16.85
C ILE A 386 13.98 14.09 -18.35
N PHE A 387 14.51 15.12 -18.98
CA PHE A 387 14.43 15.30 -20.43
C PHE A 387 15.68 14.72 -21.06
N MET A 388 15.52 13.88 -22.08
CA MET A 388 16.64 13.12 -22.65
C MET A 388 16.42 12.79 -24.12
N THR A 389 17.46 12.31 -24.76
CA THR A 389 17.36 11.69 -26.08
C THR A 389 16.92 10.23 -26.00
N TRP A 390 16.44 9.65 -27.09
CA TRP A 390 15.97 8.25 -27.11
C TRP A 390 17.05 7.24 -26.72
N ASP A 391 18.29 7.47 -27.13
CA ASP A 391 19.43 6.59 -26.82
C ASP A 391 19.86 6.66 -25.33
N GLN A 392 19.55 7.75 -24.62
CA GLN A 392 19.85 7.92 -23.21
C GLN A 392 18.84 7.21 -22.30
N MET A 393 17.65 6.87 -22.79
CA MET A 393 16.51 6.39 -22.01
C MET A 393 16.86 5.24 -21.05
N LYS A 394 17.44 4.16 -21.57
CA LYS A 394 17.81 2.99 -20.76
C LYS A 394 18.82 3.33 -19.67
N ALA A 395 19.80 4.18 -19.98
CA ALA A 395 20.80 4.60 -19.00
C ALA A 395 20.21 5.43 -17.86
N GLU A 396 19.26 6.31 -18.19
CA GLU A 396 18.56 7.15 -17.21
C GLU A 396 17.62 6.32 -16.33
N ILE A 397 16.87 5.35 -16.88
CA ILE A 397 16.05 4.43 -16.07
C ILE A 397 16.93 3.70 -15.05
N LYS A 398 18.07 3.13 -15.47
CA LYS A 398 19.03 2.49 -14.57
C LYS A 398 19.60 3.46 -13.52
N GLY A 399 19.82 4.71 -13.91
CA GLY A 399 20.26 5.77 -13.00
C GLY A 399 19.25 6.04 -11.91
N VAL A 400 17.96 6.12 -12.25
CA VAL A 400 16.86 6.31 -11.30
C VAL A 400 16.68 5.10 -10.38
N VAL A 401 16.78 3.87 -10.90
CA VAL A 401 16.69 2.65 -10.08
C VAL A 401 17.83 2.61 -9.05
N ARG A 402 19.06 2.99 -9.43
CA ARG A 402 20.18 3.12 -8.45
C ARG A 402 19.92 4.18 -7.38
N LEU A 403 19.32 5.30 -7.76
CA LEU A 403 18.88 6.33 -6.80
C LEU A 403 17.89 5.74 -5.78
N PHE A 404 16.92 4.93 -6.25
CA PHE A 404 15.93 4.28 -5.40
C PHE A 404 16.59 3.28 -4.44
N ASP A 405 17.52 2.45 -4.93
CA ASP A 405 18.30 1.53 -4.10
C ASP A 405 19.01 2.26 -2.96
N GLU A 406 19.69 3.37 -3.28
CA GLU A 406 20.39 4.17 -2.28
C GLU A 406 19.42 4.75 -1.25
N VAL A 407 18.35 5.40 -1.71
CA VAL A 407 17.41 6.05 -0.80
C VAL A 407 16.71 5.04 0.11
N TYR A 408 16.19 3.94 -0.43
CA TYR A 408 15.44 2.98 0.39
C TYR A 408 16.33 2.20 1.36
N SER A 409 17.58 1.92 0.99
CA SER A 409 18.52 1.22 1.86
C SER A 409 18.81 1.97 3.17
N VAL A 410 18.86 3.31 3.13
CA VAL A 410 19.08 4.16 4.31
C VAL A 410 17.96 4.03 5.34
N PHE A 411 16.76 3.64 4.92
CA PHE A 411 15.61 3.37 5.80
C PHE A 411 15.44 1.88 6.14
N GLY A 412 16.29 1.00 5.60
CA GLY A 412 16.12 -0.45 5.75
C GLY A 412 14.87 -0.99 5.05
N LEU A 413 14.38 -0.30 4.03
CA LEU A 413 13.21 -0.69 3.25
C LEU A 413 13.64 -1.54 2.06
N THR A 414 12.91 -2.62 1.81
CA THR A 414 12.99 -3.42 0.60
C THR A 414 11.81 -3.09 -0.33
N TYR A 415 11.87 -3.50 -1.59
CA TYR A 415 10.80 -3.22 -2.54
C TYR A 415 10.63 -4.32 -3.58
N GLN A 416 9.45 -4.36 -4.19
CA GLN A 416 9.14 -5.12 -5.38
C GLN A 416 8.87 -4.16 -6.53
N ILE A 417 9.24 -4.57 -7.76
CA ILE A 417 9.00 -3.79 -8.97
C ILE A 417 7.81 -4.37 -9.71
N GLU A 418 6.92 -3.49 -10.15
CA GLU A 418 5.79 -3.81 -11.01
C GLU A 418 5.91 -3.02 -12.30
N VAL A 419 5.76 -3.70 -13.44
CA VAL A 419 5.73 -3.07 -14.78
C VAL A 419 4.27 -2.96 -15.19
N SER A 420 3.74 -1.73 -15.22
CA SER A 420 2.37 -1.44 -15.64
C SER A 420 2.35 -1.09 -17.12
N THR A 421 1.56 -1.86 -17.88
CA THR A 421 1.50 -1.76 -19.35
C THR A 421 0.35 -0.87 -19.83
N MET A 422 0.16 -0.78 -21.14
CA MET A 422 -0.80 0.09 -21.80
C MET A 422 -2.25 -0.15 -21.36
N PRO A 423 -2.98 0.88 -20.87
CA PRO A 423 -4.40 0.79 -20.57
C PRO A 423 -5.26 0.88 -21.84
N GLU A 424 -6.56 0.56 -21.72
CA GLU A 424 -7.52 0.70 -22.84
C GLU A 424 -7.64 2.15 -23.31
N ASP A 425 -7.76 3.11 -22.36
CA ASP A 425 -7.77 4.55 -22.65
C ASP A 425 -6.34 5.10 -22.56
N HIS A 426 -5.70 5.27 -23.72
CA HIS A 426 -4.32 5.73 -23.81
C HIS A 426 -4.12 6.70 -24.97
N MET A 427 -3.01 7.43 -24.92
CA MET A 427 -2.53 8.35 -25.95
C MET A 427 -1.34 7.75 -26.69
N GLY A 428 -1.17 8.12 -27.98
CA GLY A 428 -0.03 7.73 -28.81
C GLY A 428 -0.18 6.38 -29.48
N ASP A 429 0.85 6.01 -30.26
CA ASP A 429 0.86 4.79 -31.06
C ASP A 429 1.28 3.57 -30.23
N GLU A 430 0.64 2.42 -30.45
CA GLU A 430 0.97 1.14 -29.78
C GLU A 430 2.45 0.76 -29.91
N LYS A 431 3.10 1.09 -31.05
CA LYS A 431 4.53 0.81 -31.26
C LYS A 431 5.44 1.55 -30.29
N ASP A 432 5.09 2.79 -29.96
CA ASP A 432 5.84 3.59 -28.99
C ASP A 432 5.66 3.04 -27.58
N TRP A 433 4.44 2.58 -27.26
CA TRP A 433 4.13 1.89 -26.02
C TRP A 433 4.92 0.59 -25.87
N ASP A 434 4.96 -0.24 -26.91
CA ASP A 434 5.71 -1.50 -26.91
C ASP A 434 7.20 -1.23 -26.71
N PHE A 435 7.77 -0.27 -27.43
CA PHE A 435 9.17 0.11 -27.31
C PHE A 435 9.51 0.63 -25.92
N ALA A 436 8.68 1.49 -25.36
CA ALA A 436 8.85 2.03 -24.02
C ALA A 436 8.75 0.93 -22.95
N THR A 437 7.74 0.05 -23.05
CA THR A 437 7.54 -1.07 -22.13
C THR A 437 8.73 -2.04 -22.16
N GLU A 438 9.20 -2.42 -23.34
CA GLU A 438 10.36 -3.32 -23.48
C GLU A 438 11.65 -2.65 -22.99
N THR A 439 11.78 -1.33 -23.14
CA THR A 439 12.93 -0.58 -22.61
C THR A 439 12.94 -0.60 -21.07
N LEU A 440 11.77 -0.42 -20.42
CA LEU A 440 11.62 -0.53 -18.96
C LEU A 440 12.00 -1.94 -18.47
N LYS A 441 11.43 -2.98 -19.09
CA LYS A 441 11.73 -4.40 -18.75
C LYS A 441 13.22 -4.71 -18.93
N ALA A 442 13.81 -4.31 -20.07
CA ALA A 442 15.23 -4.54 -20.34
C ALA A 442 16.14 -3.85 -19.32
N ALA A 443 15.83 -2.60 -18.94
CA ALA A 443 16.61 -1.88 -17.94
C ALA A 443 16.63 -2.57 -16.59
N VAL A 444 15.47 -3.04 -16.11
CA VAL A 444 15.31 -3.76 -14.82
C VAL A 444 16.02 -5.12 -14.87
N THR A 445 15.80 -5.89 -15.94
CA THR A 445 16.44 -7.21 -16.15
C THR A 445 17.96 -7.11 -16.17
N GLU A 446 18.52 -6.14 -16.90
CA GLU A 446 19.97 -5.92 -16.99
C GLU A 446 20.60 -5.50 -15.64
N MET A 447 19.78 -5.01 -14.70
CA MET A 447 20.20 -4.73 -13.32
C MET A 447 20.07 -5.95 -12.39
N GLY A 448 19.63 -7.10 -12.92
CA GLY A 448 19.45 -8.33 -12.14
C GLY A 448 18.32 -8.26 -11.13
N LYS A 449 17.27 -7.45 -11.41
CA LYS A 449 16.10 -7.31 -10.55
C LYS A 449 14.89 -8.02 -11.15
N ASP A 450 14.13 -8.67 -10.28
CA ASP A 450 12.86 -9.29 -10.65
C ASP A 450 11.74 -8.26 -10.68
N PHE A 451 10.73 -8.50 -11.50
CA PHE A 451 9.52 -7.69 -11.59
C PHE A 451 8.30 -8.56 -11.90
N VAL A 452 7.12 -8.03 -11.59
CA VAL A 452 5.83 -8.58 -12.01
C VAL A 452 5.21 -7.65 -13.06
N ILE A 453 4.35 -8.20 -13.91
CA ILE A 453 3.63 -7.40 -14.92
C ILE A 453 2.22 -7.15 -14.40
N ASN A 454 1.79 -5.89 -14.46
CA ASN A 454 0.43 -5.45 -14.21
C ASN A 454 -0.15 -4.90 -15.54
N GLU A 455 -0.94 -5.74 -16.20
CA GLU A 455 -1.47 -5.40 -17.52
C GLU A 455 -2.56 -4.33 -17.40
N GLY A 456 -2.44 -3.27 -18.23
CA GLY A 456 -3.45 -2.23 -18.35
C GLY A 456 -3.43 -1.16 -17.26
N ASP A 457 -2.46 -1.15 -16.36
CA ASP A 457 -2.37 -0.17 -15.25
C ASP A 457 -1.39 1.00 -15.52
N GLY A 458 -0.90 1.14 -16.75
CA GLY A 458 -0.08 2.27 -17.18
C GLY A 458 -0.82 3.60 -17.06
N ALA A 459 -0.07 4.71 -17.06
CA ALA A 459 -0.69 6.03 -17.19
C ALA A 459 -1.23 6.21 -18.61
N PHE A 460 -2.22 7.09 -18.82
CA PHE A 460 -2.78 7.31 -20.14
C PHE A 460 -1.77 7.81 -21.20
N TYR A 461 -0.59 8.29 -20.77
CA TYR A 461 0.48 8.83 -21.61
C TYR A 461 1.75 7.97 -21.69
N GLY A 462 1.85 6.87 -20.93
CA GLY A 462 3.02 5.99 -21.01
C GLY A 462 3.08 4.88 -19.96
N PRO A 463 3.89 3.83 -20.19
CA PRO A 463 4.10 2.73 -19.26
C PRO A 463 4.91 3.18 -18.05
N LYS A 464 4.78 2.43 -16.94
CA LYS A 464 5.45 2.79 -15.68
C LYS A 464 6.08 1.59 -14.99
N LEU A 465 7.10 1.88 -14.17
CA LEU A 465 7.60 1.00 -13.11
C LEU A 465 7.09 1.54 -11.78
N ASP A 466 6.35 0.73 -11.05
CA ASP A 466 5.93 1.03 -9.69
C ASP A 466 6.77 0.26 -8.68
N PHE A 467 7.19 0.96 -7.63
CA PHE A 467 8.02 0.40 -6.56
C PHE A 467 7.19 0.29 -5.30
N HIS A 468 6.89 -0.95 -4.93
CA HIS A 468 6.11 -1.30 -3.74
C HIS A 468 7.05 -1.57 -2.59
N LEU A 469 7.18 -0.60 -1.67
CA LEU A 469 8.03 -0.72 -0.48
C LEU A 469 7.42 -1.70 0.50
N SER A 470 8.25 -2.58 1.07
CA SER A 470 7.87 -3.47 2.16
C SER A 470 8.32 -2.89 3.49
N ASP A 471 7.38 -2.73 4.43
CA ASP A 471 7.68 -2.29 5.79
C ASP A 471 8.10 -3.47 6.69
N SER A 472 8.45 -3.18 7.95
CA SER A 472 8.89 -4.18 8.92
C SER A 472 7.83 -5.23 9.31
N LEU A 473 6.56 -5.03 8.89
CA LEU A 473 5.47 -5.98 9.06
C LEU A 473 5.14 -6.75 7.77
N GLY A 474 5.91 -6.52 6.69
CA GLY A 474 5.66 -7.13 5.38
C GLY A 474 4.49 -6.53 4.61
N ARG A 475 3.96 -5.36 5.01
CA ARG A 475 2.94 -4.65 4.24
C ARG A 475 3.61 -3.88 3.12
N THR A 476 2.94 -3.76 1.98
CA THR A 476 3.45 -3.09 0.79
C THR A 476 2.81 -1.72 0.58
N TRP A 477 3.63 -0.74 0.17
CA TRP A 477 3.24 0.65 -0.05
C TRP A 477 3.80 1.14 -1.38
N GLN A 478 2.96 1.44 -2.33
CA GLN A 478 3.41 2.08 -3.58
C GLN A 478 3.92 3.49 -3.25
N CYS A 479 5.21 3.72 -3.42
CA CYS A 479 5.87 5.00 -3.20
C CYS A 479 6.61 5.46 -4.45
N GLY A 480 7.65 4.75 -4.87
CA GLY A 480 8.43 5.11 -6.05
C GLY A 480 7.70 4.78 -7.34
N THR A 481 7.87 5.64 -8.34
CA THR A 481 7.35 5.41 -9.70
C THR A 481 8.30 6.02 -10.72
N ILE A 482 8.52 5.32 -11.83
CA ILE A 482 9.20 5.80 -13.03
C ILE A 482 8.21 5.66 -14.18
N GLN A 483 7.86 6.77 -14.84
CA GLN A 483 6.96 6.78 -16.00
C GLN A 483 7.66 7.33 -17.21
N LEU A 484 7.63 6.59 -18.31
CA LEU A 484 8.08 7.10 -19.61
C LEU A 484 6.97 7.91 -20.27
N ASP A 485 7.32 9.04 -20.84
CA ASP A 485 6.39 9.93 -21.52
C ASP A 485 6.98 10.48 -22.81
N MET A 486 6.32 10.16 -23.90
CA MET A 486 6.64 10.64 -25.23
C MET A 486 5.58 11.63 -25.74
N GLN A 487 4.43 11.71 -25.08
CA GLN A 487 3.25 12.45 -25.52
C GLN A 487 3.26 13.91 -25.06
N LEU A 488 3.53 14.16 -23.78
CA LEU A 488 3.53 15.52 -23.26
C LEU A 488 4.66 16.38 -23.86
N PRO A 489 5.89 15.88 -24.08
CA PRO A 489 6.90 16.65 -24.84
C PRO A 489 6.41 17.09 -26.22
N GLU A 490 5.62 16.29 -26.92
CA GLU A 490 5.02 16.64 -28.20
C GLU A 490 3.94 17.73 -28.04
N ARG A 491 2.98 17.53 -27.12
CA ARG A 491 1.90 18.51 -26.85
C ARG A 491 2.40 19.88 -26.42
N PHE A 492 3.52 19.92 -25.71
CA PHE A 492 4.20 21.15 -25.31
C PHE A 492 5.18 21.67 -26.35
N GLU A 493 5.37 20.96 -27.47
CA GLU A 493 6.31 21.30 -28.54
C GLU A 493 7.72 21.54 -27.99
N LEU A 494 8.18 20.63 -27.09
CA LEU A 494 9.53 20.71 -26.55
C LEU A 494 10.54 20.33 -27.62
N GLU A 495 11.68 21.02 -27.68
CA GLU A 495 12.72 20.79 -28.68
C GLU A 495 14.11 20.88 -28.09
N TYR A 496 15.05 20.16 -28.67
CA TYR A 496 16.48 20.37 -28.52
C TYR A 496 17.17 20.34 -29.89
N THR A 497 18.33 20.99 -30.01
CA THR A 497 19.13 20.93 -31.22
C THR A 497 20.05 19.72 -31.20
N GLY A 498 19.92 18.83 -32.16
CA GLY A 498 20.74 17.62 -32.33
C GLY A 498 22.18 17.89 -32.75
N ALA A 499 23.00 16.84 -32.82
CA ALA A 499 24.36 16.91 -33.35
C ALA A 499 24.40 17.21 -34.85
N ASP A 500 23.30 16.92 -35.55
CA ASP A 500 23.06 17.24 -36.96
C ASP A 500 22.68 18.71 -37.23
N GLY A 501 22.45 19.48 -36.15
CA GLY A 501 22.01 20.87 -36.21
C GLY A 501 20.49 21.05 -36.36
N GLU A 502 19.73 19.94 -36.48
CA GLU A 502 18.28 19.95 -36.62
C GLU A 502 17.57 19.94 -35.27
N LYS A 503 16.26 20.26 -35.28
CA LYS A 503 15.40 20.24 -34.10
C LYS A 503 14.82 18.84 -33.89
N HIS A 504 14.98 18.34 -32.69
CA HIS A 504 14.49 17.03 -32.27
C HIS A 504 13.58 17.14 -31.04
N ARG A 505 12.69 16.16 -30.88
CA ARG A 505 11.81 16.02 -29.72
C ARG A 505 12.51 15.23 -28.62
N PRO A 506 12.63 15.75 -27.38
CA PRO A 506 13.08 14.93 -26.26
C PRO A 506 12.01 13.92 -25.84
N VAL A 507 12.44 12.82 -25.24
CA VAL A 507 11.58 11.96 -24.41
C VAL A 507 11.75 12.35 -22.95
N MET A 508 10.78 11.99 -22.12
CA MET A 508 10.78 12.39 -20.74
C MET A 508 10.51 11.22 -19.79
N ILE A 509 11.15 11.24 -18.65
CA ILE A 509 10.78 10.43 -17.48
C ILE A 509 10.16 11.35 -16.44
N HIS A 510 8.96 10.96 -15.96
CA HIS A 510 8.44 11.41 -14.66
C HIS A 510 8.88 10.43 -13.60
N ARG A 511 9.37 10.90 -12.48
CA ARG A 511 9.68 9.99 -11.37
C ARG A 511 9.48 10.63 -10.00
N VAL A 512 9.04 9.81 -9.07
CA VAL A 512 9.01 10.10 -7.64
C VAL A 512 9.74 8.97 -6.91
N VAL A 513 10.51 9.28 -5.86
CA VAL A 513 11.19 8.28 -5.03
C VAL A 513 10.34 7.95 -3.81
N LEU A 514 9.91 8.98 -3.09
CA LEU A 514 9.13 8.85 -1.85
C LEU A 514 7.62 8.78 -2.11
N GLY A 515 7.21 9.16 -3.31
CA GLY A 515 5.81 9.35 -3.71
C GLY A 515 5.28 10.70 -3.25
N SER A 516 5.15 10.90 -1.96
CA SER A 516 5.02 12.20 -1.31
C SER A 516 5.74 12.18 0.04
N ILE A 517 6.18 13.34 0.48
CA ILE A 517 6.81 13.51 1.80
C ILE A 517 5.84 13.05 2.90
N GLU A 518 4.56 13.38 2.79
CA GLU A 518 3.51 13.03 3.76
C GLU A 518 3.33 11.51 3.83
N ARG A 519 3.13 10.83 2.68
CA ARG A 519 2.97 9.38 2.63
C ARG A 519 4.21 8.68 3.18
N PHE A 520 5.40 9.12 2.80
CA PHE A 520 6.64 8.52 3.25
C PHE A 520 6.87 8.70 4.75
N ILE A 521 6.53 9.86 5.33
CA ILE A 521 6.51 10.06 6.79
C ILE A 521 5.57 9.05 7.46
N GLY A 522 4.39 8.82 6.91
CA GLY A 522 3.47 7.79 7.38
C GLY A 522 4.11 6.40 7.37
N VAL A 523 4.73 6.00 6.24
CA VAL A 523 5.40 4.70 6.07
C VAL A 523 6.51 4.51 7.08
N ILE A 524 7.45 5.46 7.20
CA ILE A 524 8.58 5.33 8.13
C ILE A 524 8.16 5.44 9.59
N THR A 525 7.07 6.16 9.90
CA THR A 525 6.51 6.20 11.27
C THR A 525 6.03 4.82 11.68
N GLU A 526 5.33 4.09 10.81
CA GLU A 526 4.88 2.73 11.07
C GLU A 526 6.02 1.71 11.01
N HIS A 527 6.94 1.86 10.05
CA HIS A 527 8.10 1.00 9.89
C HIS A 527 8.98 0.99 11.15
N PHE A 528 9.32 2.16 11.67
CA PHE A 528 10.11 2.32 12.90
C PHE A 528 9.26 2.27 14.19
N ALA A 529 7.93 2.09 14.10
CA ALA A 529 7.01 2.19 15.26
C ALA A 529 7.21 3.49 16.07
N GLY A 530 7.50 4.60 15.39
CA GLY A 530 7.83 5.91 15.98
C GLY A 530 9.22 6.01 16.60
N ALA A 531 9.98 4.92 16.66
CA ALA A 531 11.34 4.89 17.21
C ALA A 531 12.37 5.24 16.12
N PHE A 532 12.31 6.45 15.60
CA PHE A 532 13.17 6.90 14.50
C PHE A 532 14.66 6.72 14.79
N PRO A 533 15.49 6.41 13.78
CA PRO A 533 16.95 6.48 13.88
C PRO A 533 17.42 7.86 14.34
N LEU A 534 18.60 7.93 14.92
CA LEU A 534 19.14 9.16 15.51
C LEU A 534 19.09 10.37 14.56
N TRP A 535 19.48 10.18 13.30
CA TRP A 535 19.52 11.26 12.31
C TRP A 535 18.12 11.82 11.96
N LEU A 536 17.05 10.99 12.05
CA LEU A 536 15.67 11.38 11.79
C LEU A 536 14.92 11.86 13.04
N ALA A 537 15.33 11.45 14.23
CA ALA A 537 14.59 11.69 15.47
C ALA A 537 14.37 13.21 15.69
N PRO A 538 13.14 13.69 15.88
CA PRO A 538 12.87 15.10 16.16
C PRO A 538 13.61 15.62 17.39
N GLU A 539 13.67 14.82 18.44
CA GLU A 539 14.49 15.02 19.62
C GLU A 539 15.48 13.86 19.71
N GLN A 540 16.78 14.16 19.65
CA GLN A 540 17.85 13.15 19.60
C GLN A 540 18.34 12.76 20.98
N VAL A 541 18.37 13.76 21.87
CA VAL A 541 18.93 13.62 23.22
C VAL A 541 18.02 14.33 24.22
N ARG A 542 17.68 13.64 25.32
CA ARG A 542 17.02 14.26 26.47
C ARG A 542 17.90 14.17 27.68
N ILE A 543 18.24 15.32 28.29
CA ILE A 543 19.04 15.41 29.48
C ILE A 543 18.10 15.36 30.69
N LEU A 544 18.43 14.47 31.63
CA LEU A 544 17.62 14.16 32.81
C LEU A 544 18.41 14.38 34.09
N PRO A 545 18.42 15.61 34.65
CA PRO A 545 19.01 15.87 35.95
C PRO A 545 18.20 15.15 37.06
N ILE A 546 18.91 14.48 37.99
CA ILE A 546 18.29 13.70 39.08
C ILE A 546 17.69 14.59 40.19
N SER A 547 18.16 15.85 40.27
CA SER A 547 17.63 16.88 41.16
C SER A 547 17.89 18.28 40.61
N ASP A 548 17.22 19.28 41.19
CA ASP A 548 17.32 20.69 40.79
C ASP A 548 18.74 21.24 40.97
N LYS A 549 19.55 20.66 41.89
CA LYS A 549 20.96 21.02 42.10
C LYS A 549 21.83 20.87 40.86
N PHE A 550 21.45 20.05 39.92
CA PHE A 550 22.23 19.73 38.71
C PHE A 550 21.66 20.40 37.44
N HIS A 551 20.67 21.30 37.59
CA HIS A 551 20.07 21.97 36.44
C HIS A 551 21.08 22.85 35.69
N ASP A 552 21.94 23.57 36.37
CA ASP A 552 22.92 24.45 35.72
C ASP A 552 23.87 23.65 34.84
N TYR A 553 24.45 22.56 35.37
CA TYR A 553 25.30 21.67 34.58
C TYR A 553 24.54 21.03 33.42
N ALA A 554 23.28 20.59 33.64
CA ALA A 554 22.45 20.04 32.59
C ALA A 554 22.19 21.07 31.46
N GLN A 555 21.95 22.32 31.79
CA GLN A 555 21.81 23.40 30.82
C GLN A 555 23.10 23.68 30.05
N ASP A 556 24.25 23.62 30.71
CA ASP A 556 25.55 23.83 30.05
C ASP A 556 25.86 22.66 29.09
N VAL A 557 25.56 21.41 29.48
CA VAL A 557 25.65 20.25 28.59
C VAL A 557 24.70 20.43 27.40
N CYS A 558 23.44 20.86 27.63
CA CYS A 558 22.49 21.12 26.58
C CYS A 558 23.00 22.13 25.54
N LYS A 559 23.54 23.27 26.01
CA LYS A 559 24.12 24.28 25.11
C LYS A 559 25.29 23.74 24.29
N GLN A 560 26.19 22.91 24.91
CA GLN A 560 27.29 22.29 24.19
C GLN A 560 26.78 21.37 23.07
N LEU A 561 25.81 20.51 23.37
CA LEU A 561 25.22 19.60 22.38
C LEU A 561 24.48 20.34 21.26
N ASP A 562 23.74 21.40 21.59
CA ASP A 562 23.03 22.25 20.62
C ASP A 562 24.03 22.98 19.70
N MET A 563 25.13 23.53 20.23
CA MET A 563 26.18 24.14 19.41
C MET A 563 26.85 23.15 18.45
N GLU A 564 26.85 21.87 18.79
CA GLU A 564 27.34 20.78 17.95
C GLU A 564 26.29 20.26 16.94
N GLY A 565 25.11 20.89 16.93
CA GLY A 565 24.02 20.61 15.99
C GLY A 565 23.12 19.45 16.37
N LEU A 566 23.16 18.98 17.62
CA LEU A 566 22.26 17.95 18.12
C LEU A 566 20.94 18.55 18.59
N ARG A 567 19.83 17.90 18.31
CA ARG A 567 18.49 18.29 18.79
C ARG A 567 18.31 17.76 20.22
N VAL A 568 18.47 18.63 21.20
CA VAL A 568 18.55 18.28 22.62
C VAL A 568 17.56 19.06 23.45
N SER A 569 17.04 18.44 24.50
CA SER A 569 16.23 19.10 25.54
C SER A 569 16.68 18.73 26.94
N VAL A 570 16.26 19.53 27.93
CA VAL A 570 16.48 19.26 29.36
C VAL A 570 15.15 19.11 30.06
N ASP A 571 14.93 18.01 30.77
CA ASP A 571 13.75 17.83 31.62
C ASP A 571 13.98 18.42 33.00
N THR A 572 13.58 19.68 33.17
CA THR A 572 13.74 20.46 34.43
C THR A 572 12.61 20.23 35.42
N ARG A 573 11.67 19.37 35.16
CA ARG A 573 10.53 19.10 36.08
C ARG A 573 11.05 18.45 37.37
N SER A 574 10.44 18.85 38.51
CA SER A 574 10.73 18.25 39.83
C SER A 574 10.04 16.89 39.97
N GLU A 575 10.46 15.92 39.13
CA GLU A 575 9.95 14.55 39.10
C GLU A 575 11.06 13.53 39.41
N LYS A 576 10.64 12.34 39.87
CA LYS A 576 11.58 11.25 40.11
C LYS A 576 12.25 10.82 38.82
N ILE A 577 13.54 10.51 38.85
CA ILE A 577 14.33 10.12 37.66
C ILE A 577 13.72 8.95 36.91
N GLY A 578 13.14 7.96 37.60
CA GLY A 578 12.45 6.84 36.97
C GLY A 578 11.23 7.25 36.15
N TYR A 579 10.50 8.29 36.59
CA TYR A 579 9.40 8.85 35.82
C TYR A 579 9.89 9.58 34.56
N LYS A 580 10.92 10.42 34.69
CA LYS A 580 11.55 11.12 33.55
C LYS A 580 12.07 10.14 32.50
N ILE A 581 12.74 9.06 32.92
CA ILE A 581 13.23 8.00 32.02
C ILE A 581 12.05 7.34 31.30
N ARG A 582 10.96 6.97 32.02
CA ARG A 582 9.78 6.37 31.42
C ARG A 582 9.12 7.27 30.39
N GLU A 583 8.99 8.56 30.66
CA GLU A 583 8.45 9.56 29.72
C GLU A 583 9.32 9.64 28.46
N ALA A 584 10.64 9.75 28.61
CA ALA A 584 11.56 9.77 27.49
C ALA A 584 11.48 8.49 26.63
N GLN A 585 11.28 7.32 27.27
CA GLN A 585 11.05 6.05 26.57
C GLN A 585 9.72 6.05 25.79
N LEU A 586 8.63 6.59 26.35
CA LEU A 586 7.34 6.70 25.67
C LEU A 586 7.43 7.62 24.46
N HIS A 587 8.21 8.69 24.54
CA HIS A 587 8.52 9.60 23.42
C HIS A 587 9.58 9.04 22.46
N LYS A 588 10.03 7.80 22.67
CA LYS A 588 10.99 7.11 21.78
C LYS A 588 12.33 7.83 21.60
N ILE A 589 12.74 8.63 22.59
CA ILE A 589 13.99 9.39 22.54
C ILE A 589 15.19 8.44 22.37
N PRO A 590 16.09 8.69 21.38
CA PRO A 590 17.25 7.85 21.12
C PRO A 590 18.23 7.76 22.27
N TYR A 591 18.63 8.92 22.86
CA TYR A 591 19.55 9.01 23.96
C TYR A 591 18.98 9.79 25.15
N MET A 592 19.17 9.27 26.34
CA MET A 592 18.93 9.97 27.61
C MET A 592 20.26 10.15 28.31
N LEU A 593 20.58 11.38 28.73
CA LEU A 593 21.78 11.69 29.51
C LEU A 593 21.36 11.96 30.94
N ILE A 594 21.73 11.06 31.84
CA ILE A 594 21.43 11.19 33.25
C ILE A 594 22.54 12.00 33.89
N ILE A 595 22.18 13.02 34.70
CA ILE A 595 23.10 13.91 35.38
C ILE A 595 22.84 13.89 36.87
N GLY A 596 23.81 13.40 37.60
CA GLY A 596 23.89 13.40 39.06
C GLY A 596 25.18 14.03 39.55
N GLU A 597 25.48 13.86 40.84
CA GLU A 597 26.66 14.43 41.49
C GLU A 597 27.97 13.94 40.86
N LYS A 598 28.05 12.64 40.55
CA LYS A 598 29.25 12.03 39.94
C LYS A 598 29.55 12.62 38.56
N GLU A 599 28.52 12.82 37.74
CA GLU A 599 28.66 13.37 36.39
C GLU A 599 29.16 14.83 36.45
N VAL A 600 28.65 15.63 37.41
CA VAL A 600 29.08 17.01 37.62
C VAL A 600 30.54 17.07 38.08
N GLU A 601 30.94 16.22 39.05
CA GLU A 601 32.32 16.18 39.59
C GLU A 601 33.34 15.72 38.54
N SER A 602 32.97 14.76 37.70
CA SER A 602 33.86 14.17 36.70
C SER A 602 33.81 14.84 35.32
N GLY A 603 32.87 15.77 35.10
CA GLY A 603 32.65 16.41 33.81
C GLY A 603 32.18 15.44 32.73
N THR A 604 31.33 14.47 33.11
CA THR A 604 30.79 13.41 32.23
C THR A 604 29.28 13.44 32.14
N VAL A 605 28.71 12.54 31.36
CA VAL A 605 27.27 12.24 31.28
C VAL A 605 27.06 10.74 31.33
N SER A 606 26.06 10.25 32.09
CA SER A 606 25.70 8.83 32.09
C SER A 606 24.70 8.60 30.99
N VAL A 607 25.08 7.78 29.99
CA VAL A 607 24.33 7.61 28.74
C VAL A 607 23.40 6.39 28.81
N ARG A 608 22.16 6.59 28.50
CA ARG A 608 21.20 5.51 28.23
C ARG A 608 20.76 5.55 26.78
N LYS A 609 21.03 4.47 26.06
CA LYS A 609 20.66 4.33 24.65
C LYS A 609 19.36 3.51 24.54
N ARG A 610 18.47 3.93 23.67
CA ARG A 610 17.23 3.22 23.37
C ARG A 610 17.54 1.80 22.89
N GLY A 611 16.87 0.79 23.47
CA GLY A 611 17.08 -0.63 23.15
C GLY A 611 18.23 -1.30 23.90
N GLU A 612 19.29 -0.57 24.25
CA GLU A 612 20.48 -1.10 24.95
C GLU A 612 20.48 -0.81 26.46
N GLY A 613 19.79 0.24 26.89
CA GLY A 613 19.75 0.65 28.30
C GLY A 613 20.94 1.52 28.70
N ASP A 614 21.43 1.33 29.92
CA ASP A 614 22.55 2.08 30.45
C ASP A 614 23.88 1.57 29.86
N ILE A 615 24.58 2.44 29.15
CA ILE A 615 25.88 2.14 28.52
C ILE A 615 27.06 2.79 29.24
N GLY A 616 26.82 3.44 30.39
CA GLY A 616 27.84 3.99 31.26
C GLY A 616 28.08 5.49 31.09
N ALA A 617 29.03 6.00 31.90
CA ALA A 617 29.41 7.40 31.86
C ALA A 617 30.52 7.64 30.84
N VAL A 618 30.36 8.70 30.04
CA VAL A 618 31.33 9.11 29.01
C VAL A 618 31.59 10.61 29.07
N ARG A 619 32.68 11.06 28.51
CA ARG A 619 32.94 12.50 28.34
C ARG A 619 32.01 13.08 27.30
N ILE A 620 31.61 14.34 27.46
CA ILE A 620 30.66 15.01 26.55
C ILE A 620 31.20 14.98 25.11
N GLY A 621 32.48 15.26 24.87
CA GLY A 621 33.09 15.22 23.53
C GLY A 621 33.02 13.83 22.88
N GLU A 622 33.32 12.76 23.63
CA GLU A 622 33.24 11.38 23.14
C GLU A 622 31.80 11.00 22.74
N PHE A 623 30.82 11.45 23.52
CA PHE A 623 29.40 11.26 23.17
C PHE A 623 29.05 12.01 21.89
N VAL A 624 29.48 13.27 21.75
CA VAL A 624 29.22 14.09 20.55
C VAL A 624 29.81 13.45 19.30
N ASP A 625 31.08 13.01 19.38
CA ASP A 625 31.75 12.36 18.24
C ASP A 625 31.03 11.09 17.80
N SER A 626 30.62 10.25 18.75
CA SER A 626 29.85 9.04 18.48
C SER A 626 28.49 9.35 17.88
N ALA A 627 27.76 10.30 18.43
CA ALA A 627 26.43 10.68 17.92
C ALA A 627 26.52 11.31 16.51
N LYS A 628 27.53 12.13 16.24
CA LYS A 628 27.74 12.71 14.90
C LYS A 628 28.10 11.64 13.86
N LEU A 629 28.89 10.64 14.25
CA LEU A 629 29.19 9.52 13.35
C LEU A 629 27.94 8.75 13.00
N ASP A 630 27.10 8.39 13.99
CA ASP A 630 25.81 7.71 13.77
C ASP A 630 24.89 8.51 12.85
N ILE A 631 24.85 9.83 12.99
CA ILE A 631 24.06 10.73 12.13
C ILE A 631 24.63 10.77 10.71
N ALA A 632 25.95 10.87 10.55
CA ALA A 632 26.61 10.95 9.25
C ALA A 632 26.46 9.66 8.45
N GLU A 633 26.56 8.52 9.11
CA GLU A 633 26.39 7.19 8.52
C GLU A 633 24.92 6.80 8.36
N LYS A 634 23.99 7.59 8.92
CA LYS A 634 22.54 7.33 8.91
C LYS A 634 22.19 5.95 9.48
N ASN A 635 22.88 5.54 10.54
CA ASN A 635 22.73 4.23 11.16
C ASN A 635 21.31 3.98 11.66
N ILE A 636 20.81 2.75 11.41
CA ILE A 636 19.54 2.21 11.92
C ILE A 636 19.87 1.25 13.07
N TRP A 637 19.33 1.50 14.28
CA TRP A 637 19.51 0.65 15.47
C TRP A 637 18.30 0.70 16.40
#